data_4bd53bc25ceb0b148b00664f2ebe83ab
#
_entry.id   4bd53bc25ceb0b148b00664f2ebe83ab
#
_cell.length_a   1.000
_cell.length_b   1.000
_cell.length_c   1.000
_cell.angle_alpha   90.00
_cell.angle_beta   90.00
_cell.angle_gamma   90.00
#
_symmetry.space_group_name_H-M   'P 1'
#
loop_
_entity.id
_entity.type
_entity.pdbx_description
1 polymer ?
#
loop_
_entity_poly.entity_id
_entity_poly.type
_entity_poly.pdbx_seq_one_letter_code
_entity_poly.pdbx_strand_id
1 'polypeptide(L)'
;MAADEDVVPRRVPILRQFELIEAVKAYDPTADEALLNRAYVYAMKMHGSQLRASGDPYFAHPIQVAGILTDYKLDTASIVTALLHDVVEDTSATRDDIADMFGEEVASLVEGVTKLSRLELQAEHTRQAENLRKFILAISRDVRVLLVKLADRLHNMRTLKYVKPEKRERISRETLEVYAPLGRSIGIHSIASELEELAFEHLNPTARTAIERRLEALKLEHGRAIDGVAREVEKVLAEAGVKAHVFGRQKTPYSIWRKLQRKSVGFSSLSDIYGFRVIVMAEDDCYRALGVIHRAWPVVPERFKDFISTPKSNNYRSLHTTVVGPSGLRIEMQIRTEAMDRVAEDGVAAHWAYKNKSYGFDQEAMERDGGRDPLQNLRHLVQVIEHGEGGEDWVEHAKLEMYLDQVFVFTPKGALITLPRGGMALDFAYAVHTEVGDTAVGVKVNGELKPMRTQLQNGDVVEIIRGTKREIPVDWRSLTVTGRARSAIRRHIRTSEREEFQKLGKATLEQTLARGEKLLAEVTLTPVLETLAVASDEDLFEAIGRGQLSAGKVAETLFPALKGRMKAGPGRRRIDDEQARLFVRGGGLTPGVSIHFGECCSPVPGDRIVGILGEDVGLTVHTIDCQRLADYADDDSVWQDLQWTAHAEQGAVAAARLHATMKNAPGVLGEVATLIGEAGGNILNLVMSHRQQDFFDVIIDVEVEDAKHATTIMAALRANPSVDTVERARG
;
A
#
# COMPACT_ATOMS: atom_id res chain seq x y z
N MET A 1 -26.86 -48.67 -3.68
CA MET A 1 -27.22 -48.13 -2.37
C MET A 1 -26.18 -48.60 -1.39
N ALA A 2 -25.15 -47.79 -1.20
CA ALA A 2 -24.16 -47.96 -0.13
C ALA A 2 -24.34 -46.74 0.78
N ALA A 3 -24.57 -47.04 2.06
CA ALA A 3 -24.86 -46.06 3.09
C ALA A 3 -23.69 -45.12 3.28
N ASP A 4 -23.98 -43.84 3.32
CA ASP A 4 -23.08 -42.78 3.82
C ASP A 4 -22.76 -43.12 5.30
N GLU A 5 -21.58 -43.56 5.57
CA GLU A 5 -21.04 -43.60 6.93
C GLU A 5 -20.82 -42.11 7.35
N ASP A 6 -21.68 -41.66 8.26
CA ASP A 6 -21.52 -40.40 8.98
C ASP A 6 -20.13 -40.34 9.63
N VAL A 7 -19.20 -39.66 8.98
CA VAL A 7 -17.92 -39.29 9.59
C VAL A 7 -18.24 -38.23 10.64
N VAL A 8 -18.45 -38.68 11.86
CA VAL A 8 -18.52 -37.81 13.05
C VAL A 8 -17.23 -36.96 13.08
N PRO A 9 -17.32 -35.63 12.92
CA PRO A 9 -16.15 -34.80 12.93
C PRO A 9 -15.43 -34.98 14.29
N ARG A 10 -14.18 -35.38 14.27
CA ARG A 10 -13.33 -35.43 15.48
C ARG A 10 -13.40 -34.05 16.13
N ARG A 11 -14.11 -33.94 17.27
CA ARG A 11 -14.10 -32.74 18.09
C ARG A 11 -12.66 -32.47 18.50
N VAL A 12 -12.14 -31.30 18.20
CA VAL A 12 -10.85 -30.84 18.72
C VAL A 12 -10.99 -30.87 20.26
N PRO A 13 -10.12 -31.56 20.99
CA PRO A 13 -10.24 -31.61 22.45
C PRO A 13 -10.11 -30.18 23.00
N ILE A 14 -11.10 -29.77 23.79
CA ILE A 14 -11.07 -28.48 24.49
C ILE A 14 -9.99 -28.57 25.55
N LEU A 15 -9.01 -27.65 25.50
CA LEU A 15 -7.95 -27.55 26.49
C LEU A 15 -8.59 -27.35 27.87
N ARG A 16 -8.25 -28.19 28.85
CA ARG A 16 -8.78 -28.08 30.21
C ARG A 16 -7.99 -27.03 31.00
N GLN A 17 -8.59 -26.50 32.05
CA GLN A 17 -7.97 -25.50 32.92
C GLN A 17 -6.58 -25.89 33.39
N PHE A 18 -6.42 -27.12 33.91
CA PHE A 18 -5.13 -27.59 34.39
C PHE A 18 -4.09 -27.77 33.29
N GLU A 19 -4.51 -28.20 32.07
CA GLU A 19 -3.63 -28.38 30.91
C GLU A 19 -3.07 -27.02 30.46
N LEU A 20 -3.90 -25.95 30.46
CA LEU A 20 -3.46 -24.59 30.16
C LEU A 20 -2.43 -24.10 31.18
N ILE A 21 -2.71 -24.31 32.48
CA ILE A 21 -1.82 -23.89 33.57
C ILE A 21 -0.50 -24.66 33.52
N GLU A 22 -0.52 -25.99 33.31
CA GLU A 22 0.67 -26.78 33.13
C GLU A 22 1.49 -26.30 31.92
N ALA A 23 0.84 -26.02 30.79
CA ALA A 23 1.51 -25.50 29.61
C ALA A 23 2.22 -24.16 29.89
N VAL A 24 1.56 -23.23 30.63
CA VAL A 24 2.18 -21.96 31.02
C VAL A 24 3.35 -22.21 31.98
N LYS A 25 3.15 -23.03 33.03
CA LYS A 25 4.20 -23.31 34.03
C LYS A 25 5.39 -24.08 33.49
N ALA A 26 5.22 -24.82 32.40
CA ALA A 26 6.30 -25.49 31.73
C ALA A 26 7.37 -24.54 31.17
N TYR A 27 6.98 -23.33 30.77
CA TYR A 27 7.90 -22.30 30.30
C TYR A 27 8.05 -21.11 31.28
N ASP A 28 7.08 -20.85 32.15
CA ASP A 28 7.13 -19.84 33.22
C ASP A 28 6.76 -20.45 34.58
N PRO A 29 7.75 -21.01 35.29
CA PRO A 29 7.52 -21.56 36.63
C PRO A 29 7.03 -20.53 37.66
N THR A 30 7.22 -19.21 37.36
CA THR A 30 6.82 -18.09 38.25
C THR A 30 5.45 -17.53 37.94
N ALA A 31 4.75 -18.08 36.94
CA ALA A 31 3.43 -17.61 36.54
C ALA A 31 2.42 -17.63 37.69
N ASP A 32 1.62 -16.56 37.81
CA ASP A 32 0.56 -16.45 38.81
C ASP A 32 -0.60 -17.41 38.48
N GLU A 33 -0.52 -18.62 39.03
CA GLU A 33 -1.55 -19.66 38.88
C GLU A 33 -2.91 -19.21 39.39
N ALA A 34 -2.94 -18.40 40.46
CA ALA A 34 -4.21 -17.91 41.03
C ALA A 34 -4.88 -16.93 40.08
N LEU A 35 -4.12 -16.08 39.41
CA LEU A 35 -4.61 -15.14 38.37
C LEU A 35 -5.15 -15.88 37.16
N LEU A 36 -4.42 -16.88 36.64
CA LEU A 36 -4.84 -17.73 35.52
C LEU A 36 -6.14 -18.47 35.84
N ASN A 37 -6.23 -19.06 37.04
CA ASN A 37 -7.42 -19.76 37.51
C ASN A 37 -8.63 -18.82 37.60
N ARG A 38 -8.46 -17.62 38.19
CA ARG A 38 -9.52 -16.62 38.26
C ARG A 38 -10.02 -16.20 36.87
N ALA A 39 -9.11 -15.94 35.92
CA ALA A 39 -9.46 -15.54 34.57
C ALA A 39 -10.25 -16.64 33.83
N TYR A 40 -9.79 -17.90 33.94
CA TYR A 40 -10.48 -19.05 33.37
C TYR A 40 -11.91 -19.18 33.88
N VAL A 41 -12.09 -19.18 35.23
CA VAL A 41 -13.41 -19.32 35.88
C VAL A 41 -14.30 -18.12 35.55
N TYR A 42 -13.73 -16.89 35.51
CA TYR A 42 -14.47 -15.67 35.19
C TYR A 42 -14.97 -15.70 33.73
N ALA A 43 -14.13 -16.03 32.77
CA ALA A 43 -14.53 -16.15 31.36
C ALA A 43 -15.64 -17.20 31.17
N MET A 44 -15.48 -18.37 31.78
CA MET A 44 -16.48 -19.44 31.75
C MET A 44 -17.82 -18.98 32.35
N LYS A 45 -17.79 -18.27 33.48
CA LYS A 45 -19.02 -17.74 34.16
C LYS A 45 -19.70 -16.69 33.31
N MET A 46 -18.94 -15.75 32.72
CA MET A 46 -19.49 -14.62 31.96
C MET A 46 -20.13 -15.05 30.65
N HIS A 47 -19.50 -16.01 29.92
CA HIS A 47 -20.08 -16.57 28.70
C HIS A 47 -21.24 -17.54 28.97
N GLY A 48 -21.26 -18.17 30.14
CA GLY A 48 -22.37 -19.00 30.60
C GLY A 48 -22.84 -20.06 29.59
N SER A 49 -24.09 -19.93 29.13
CA SER A 49 -24.73 -20.86 28.17
C SER A 49 -24.59 -20.43 26.70
N GLN A 50 -23.79 -19.42 26.38
CA GLN A 50 -23.59 -18.98 25.01
C GLN A 50 -22.96 -20.13 24.19
N LEU A 51 -23.44 -20.27 22.93
CA LEU A 51 -22.94 -21.27 21.98
C LEU A 51 -22.37 -20.58 20.74
N ARG A 52 -21.34 -21.18 20.13
CA ARG A 52 -20.79 -20.79 18.84
C ARG A 52 -21.61 -21.35 17.68
N ALA A 53 -21.31 -20.88 16.46
CA ALA A 53 -21.91 -21.41 15.24
C ALA A 53 -21.65 -22.91 15.03
N SER A 54 -20.61 -23.49 15.63
CA SER A 54 -20.31 -24.93 15.66
C SER A 54 -21.17 -25.74 16.62
N GLY A 55 -21.92 -25.06 17.52
CA GLY A 55 -22.68 -25.68 18.61
C GLY A 55 -21.83 -25.95 19.88
N ASP A 56 -20.55 -25.62 19.86
CA ASP A 56 -19.69 -25.75 21.03
C ASP A 56 -19.95 -24.59 22.05
N PRO A 57 -19.68 -24.78 23.36
CA PRO A 57 -19.74 -23.70 24.33
C PRO A 57 -18.82 -22.54 23.94
N TYR A 58 -19.31 -21.29 24.08
CA TYR A 58 -18.55 -20.11 23.64
C TYR A 58 -17.19 -20.00 24.33
N PHE A 59 -17.12 -20.29 25.63
CA PHE A 59 -15.88 -20.21 26.43
C PHE A 59 -14.75 -21.12 25.92
N ALA A 60 -15.06 -22.13 25.08
CA ALA A 60 -14.03 -22.96 24.45
C ALA A 60 -13.10 -22.14 23.54
N HIS A 61 -13.61 -21.05 22.96
CA HIS A 61 -12.82 -20.17 22.08
C HIS A 61 -11.69 -19.42 22.82
N PRO A 62 -11.97 -18.63 23.87
CA PRO A 62 -10.92 -17.95 24.63
C PRO A 62 -9.84 -18.90 25.16
N ILE A 63 -10.23 -20.12 25.55
CA ILE A 63 -9.27 -21.12 26.02
C ILE A 63 -8.35 -21.58 24.89
N GLN A 64 -8.89 -21.83 23.71
CA GLN A 64 -8.09 -22.23 22.54
C GLN A 64 -7.17 -21.07 22.06
N VAL A 65 -7.65 -19.81 22.13
CA VAL A 65 -6.81 -18.65 21.85
C VAL A 65 -5.66 -18.55 22.84
N ALA A 66 -5.93 -18.73 24.15
CA ALA A 66 -4.90 -18.79 25.18
C ALA A 66 -3.90 -19.93 24.92
N GLY A 67 -4.42 -21.12 24.53
CA GLY A 67 -3.58 -22.26 24.15
C GLY A 67 -2.64 -21.97 22.99
N ILE A 68 -3.12 -21.29 21.93
CA ILE A 68 -2.26 -20.85 20.81
C ILE A 68 -1.12 -19.96 21.32
N LEU A 69 -1.39 -19.06 22.26
CA LEU A 69 -0.37 -18.14 22.80
C LEU A 69 0.64 -18.82 23.73
N THR A 70 0.30 -19.96 24.34
CA THR A 70 1.28 -20.74 25.12
C THR A 70 2.38 -21.35 24.23
N ASP A 71 2.08 -21.67 22.97
CA ASP A 71 3.07 -22.14 22.00
C ASP A 71 4.17 -21.08 21.75
N TYR A 72 3.80 -19.79 21.90
CA TYR A 72 4.70 -18.64 21.77
C TYR A 72 5.31 -18.16 23.09
N LYS A 73 5.04 -18.87 24.20
CA LYS A 73 5.61 -18.62 25.54
C LYS A 73 5.38 -17.19 26.03
N LEU A 74 4.17 -16.64 25.82
CA LEU A 74 3.84 -15.29 26.24
C LEU A 74 3.64 -15.20 27.77
N ASP A 75 3.75 -13.98 28.29
CA ASP A 75 3.61 -13.69 29.70
C ASP A 75 2.18 -13.97 30.24
N THR A 76 2.07 -14.10 31.55
CA THR A 76 0.80 -14.38 32.22
C THR A 76 -0.28 -13.33 31.88
N ALA A 77 0.07 -12.05 31.75
CA ALA A 77 -0.90 -10.98 31.40
C ALA A 77 -1.47 -11.20 29.99
N SER A 78 -0.67 -11.63 29.03
CA SER A 78 -1.12 -11.97 27.67
C SER A 78 -2.07 -13.18 27.66
N ILE A 79 -1.75 -14.24 28.41
CA ILE A 79 -2.61 -15.43 28.53
C ILE A 79 -3.95 -15.08 29.19
N VAL A 80 -3.92 -14.30 30.27
CA VAL A 80 -5.13 -13.81 30.95
C VAL A 80 -5.95 -12.92 30.01
N THR A 81 -5.31 -12.05 29.25
CA THR A 81 -5.97 -11.23 28.22
C THR A 81 -6.65 -12.09 27.17
N ALA A 82 -6.01 -13.17 26.72
CA ALA A 82 -6.61 -14.10 25.76
C ALA A 82 -7.85 -14.81 26.33
N LEU A 83 -7.84 -15.16 27.61
CA LEU A 83 -9.02 -15.73 28.29
C LEU A 83 -10.19 -14.74 28.38
N LEU A 84 -9.89 -13.45 28.49
CA LEU A 84 -10.87 -12.38 28.77
C LEU A 84 -11.21 -11.50 27.57
N HIS A 85 -10.60 -11.72 26.40
CA HIS A 85 -10.64 -10.78 25.27
C HIS A 85 -12.05 -10.48 24.74
N ASP A 86 -12.94 -11.47 24.74
CA ASP A 86 -14.34 -11.33 24.29
C ASP A 86 -15.31 -10.99 25.43
N VAL A 87 -14.87 -11.05 26.70
CA VAL A 87 -15.77 -10.90 27.86
C VAL A 87 -16.42 -9.51 27.89
N VAL A 88 -15.65 -8.45 27.59
CA VAL A 88 -16.17 -7.06 27.56
C VAL A 88 -17.03 -6.79 26.31
N GLU A 89 -16.83 -7.54 25.23
CA GLU A 89 -17.56 -7.37 23.98
C GLU A 89 -18.90 -8.12 23.98
N ASP A 90 -18.88 -9.36 24.47
CA ASP A 90 -19.98 -10.30 24.30
C ASP A 90 -20.79 -10.55 25.58
N THR A 91 -20.43 -9.91 26.69
CA THR A 91 -21.12 -10.05 27.98
C THR A 91 -21.44 -8.71 28.64
N SER A 92 -21.98 -8.72 29.85
CA SER A 92 -22.26 -7.51 30.64
C SER A 92 -21.05 -6.97 31.40
N ALA A 93 -19.89 -7.60 31.32
CA ALA A 93 -18.67 -7.14 32.01
C ALA A 93 -18.16 -5.83 31.43
N THR A 94 -17.67 -4.96 32.29
CA THR A 94 -17.08 -3.68 31.94
C THR A 94 -15.56 -3.74 32.03
N ARG A 95 -14.86 -2.77 31.40
CA ARG A 95 -13.41 -2.58 31.56
C ARG A 95 -13.00 -2.45 33.02
N ASP A 96 -13.82 -1.71 33.82
CA ASP A 96 -13.51 -1.45 35.21
C ASP A 96 -13.63 -2.73 36.06
N ASP A 97 -14.57 -3.61 35.76
CA ASP A 97 -14.65 -4.94 36.40
C ASP A 97 -13.37 -5.76 36.12
N ILE A 98 -12.83 -5.66 34.92
CA ILE A 98 -11.56 -6.35 34.56
C ILE A 98 -10.39 -5.70 35.31
N ALA A 99 -10.33 -4.36 35.41
CA ALA A 99 -9.27 -3.67 36.12
C ALA A 99 -9.28 -4.02 37.64
N ASP A 100 -10.44 -4.06 38.27
CA ASP A 100 -10.58 -4.39 39.68
C ASP A 100 -10.18 -5.84 40.01
N MET A 101 -10.47 -6.78 39.10
CA MET A 101 -10.24 -8.20 39.35
C MET A 101 -8.87 -8.69 38.88
N PHE A 102 -8.32 -8.13 37.78
CA PHE A 102 -7.14 -8.63 37.06
C PHE A 102 -6.03 -7.60 36.92
N GLY A 103 -6.28 -6.36 37.34
CA GLY A 103 -5.33 -5.26 37.29
C GLY A 103 -5.39 -4.44 35.99
N GLU A 104 -4.84 -3.22 36.05
CA GLU A 104 -4.91 -2.20 35.00
C GLU A 104 -4.20 -2.65 33.71
N GLU A 105 -3.11 -3.43 33.83
CA GLU A 105 -2.40 -3.96 32.67
C GLU A 105 -3.27 -4.88 31.81
N VAL A 106 -3.93 -5.84 32.43
CA VAL A 106 -4.86 -6.77 31.74
C VAL A 106 -6.06 -6.00 31.18
N ALA A 107 -6.64 -5.07 31.95
CA ALA A 107 -7.76 -4.26 31.49
C ALA A 107 -7.41 -3.42 30.25
N SER A 108 -6.21 -2.82 30.21
CA SER A 108 -5.71 -2.06 29.07
C SER A 108 -5.52 -2.94 27.83
N LEU A 109 -4.99 -4.15 28.00
CA LEU A 109 -4.81 -5.10 26.90
C LEU A 109 -6.15 -5.58 26.34
N VAL A 110 -7.11 -5.96 27.22
CA VAL A 110 -8.47 -6.38 26.82
C VAL A 110 -9.18 -5.25 26.08
N GLU A 111 -9.11 -4.00 26.60
CA GLU A 111 -9.67 -2.83 25.93
C GLU A 111 -9.05 -2.62 24.53
N GLY A 112 -7.74 -2.82 24.40
CA GLY A 112 -7.03 -2.76 23.13
C GLY A 112 -7.57 -3.76 22.12
N VAL A 113 -7.75 -5.03 22.52
CA VAL A 113 -8.32 -6.08 21.67
C VAL A 113 -9.76 -5.78 21.27
N THR A 114 -10.60 -5.37 22.24
CA THR A 114 -12.01 -4.99 22.00
C THR A 114 -12.13 -3.81 21.01
N LYS A 115 -11.27 -2.79 21.14
CA LYS A 115 -11.23 -1.67 20.18
C LYS A 115 -10.91 -2.13 18.77
N LEU A 116 -9.98 -3.07 18.61
CA LEU A 116 -9.64 -3.65 17.30
C LEU A 116 -10.84 -4.41 16.70
N SER A 117 -11.53 -5.24 17.47
CA SER A 117 -12.73 -5.97 17.03
C SER A 117 -13.84 -5.03 16.54
N ARG A 118 -14.11 -3.94 17.27
CA ARG A 118 -15.11 -2.94 16.87
C ARG A 118 -14.77 -2.23 15.55
N LEU A 119 -13.51 -2.00 15.26
CA LEU A 119 -13.06 -1.43 13.99
C LEU A 119 -13.29 -2.36 12.80
N GLU A 120 -13.20 -3.69 13.01
CA GLU A 120 -13.53 -4.71 12.01
C GLU A 120 -15.01 -4.68 11.58
N LEU A 121 -15.91 -4.49 12.54
CA LEU A 121 -17.37 -4.49 12.32
C LEU A 121 -17.86 -3.26 11.53
N GLN A 122 -17.10 -2.17 11.48
CA GLN A 122 -17.49 -0.90 10.83
C GLN A 122 -17.03 -0.74 9.39
N ALA A 123 -16.46 -1.77 8.77
CA ALA A 123 -15.85 -1.69 7.44
C ALA A 123 -16.88 -1.69 6.28
N GLU A 124 -17.50 -0.54 6.00
CA GLU A 124 -18.03 -0.20 4.68
C GLU A 124 -16.96 0.52 3.83
N HIS A 125 -16.99 0.36 2.51
CA HIS A 125 -15.91 0.62 1.56
C HIS A 125 -15.13 1.95 1.72
N THR A 126 -15.76 3.04 2.15
CA THR A 126 -15.12 4.37 2.31
C THR A 126 -14.36 4.54 3.63
N ARG A 127 -14.54 3.62 4.60
CA ARG A 127 -13.95 3.68 5.95
C ARG A 127 -12.79 2.71 6.18
N GLN A 128 -12.46 1.85 5.21
CA GLN A 128 -11.38 0.84 5.35
C GLN A 128 -10.02 1.48 5.68
N ALA A 129 -9.71 2.60 5.03
CA ALA A 129 -8.47 3.32 5.25
C ALA A 129 -8.35 3.84 6.69
N GLU A 130 -9.37 4.53 7.17
CA GLU A 130 -9.36 5.12 8.52
C GLU A 130 -9.38 4.03 9.61
N ASN A 131 -10.07 2.92 9.36
CA ASN A 131 -10.10 1.79 10.29
C ASN A 131 -8.74 1.09 10.36
N LEU A 132 -8.07 0.85 9.24
CA LEU A 132 -6.71 0.29 9.22
C LEU A 132 -5.71 1.23 9.93
N ARG A 133 -5.87 2.56 9.77
CA ARG A 133 -5.08 3.55 10.50
C ARG A 133 -5.25 3.42 12.01
N LYS A 134 -6.51 3.44 12.48
CA LYS A 134 -6.83 3.29 13.91
C LYS A 134 -6.34 1.94 14.45
N PHE A 135 -6.43 0.90 13.63
CA PHE A 135 -5.96 -0.44 13.94
C PHE A 135 -4.43 -0.46 14.16
N ILE A 136 -3.65 0.08 13.25
CA ILE A 136 -2.19 0.13 13.37
C ILE A 136 -1.76 1.03 14.55
N LEU A 137 -2.43 2.16 14.77
CA LEU A 137 -2.16 3.03 15.93
C LEU A 137 -2.49 2.36 17.28
N ALA A 138 -3.53 1.53 17.35
CA ALA A 138 -3.86 0.78 18.56
C ALA A 138 -2.78 -0.28 18.87
N ILE A 139 -2.29 -0.97 17.84
CA ILE A 139 -1.23 -1.99 17.96
C ILE A 139 0.11 -1.37 18.40
N SER A 140 0.40 -0.15 18.00
CA SER A 140 1.67 0.51 18.32
C SER A 140 1.88 0.78 19.80
N ARG A 141 0.82 0.80 20.58
CA ARG A 141 0.87 1.01 22.05
C ARG A 141 1.38 -0.22 22.79
N ASP A 142 0.86 -1.39 22.44
CA ASP A 142 1.32 -2.67 22.99
C ASP A 142 1.12 -3.79 21.95
N VAL A 143 2.23 -4.42 21.55
CA VAL A 143 2.22 -5.48 20.53
C VAL A 143 1.47 -6.74 21.01
N ARG A 144 1.33 -6.96 22.32
CA ARG A 144 0.59 -8.10 22.88
C ARG A 144 -0.87 -8.09 22.42
N VAL A 145 -1.46 -6.91 22.24
CA VAL A 145 -2.80 -6.75 21.66
C VAL A 145 -2.89 -7.39 20.28
N LEU A 146 -1.87 -7.16 19.42
CA LEU A 146 -1.81 -7.79 18.11
C LEU A 146 -1.62 -9.30 18.20
N LEU A 147 -0.78 -9.79 19.13
CA LEU A 147 -0.54 -11.22 19.32
C LEU A 147 -1.83 -11.95 19.72
N VAL A 148 -2.58 -11.41 20.67
CA VAL A 148 -3.89 -11.95 21.07
C VAL A 148 -4.85 -11.93 19.87
N LYS A 149 -4.90 -10.82 19.13
CA LYS A 149 -5.80 -10.70 17.96
C LYS A 149 -5.44 -11.63 16.81
N LEU A 150 -4.15 -11.90 16.58
CA LEU A 150 -3.70 -12.89 15.59
C LEU A 150 -4.08 -14.32 16.00
N ALA A 151 -3.95 -14.66 17.30
CA ALA A 151 -4.36 -15.95 17.82
C ALA A 151 -5.90 -16.13 17.77
N ASP A 152 -6.65 -15.08 18.10
CA ASP A 152 -8.12 -15.03 17.92
C ASP A 152 -8.49 -15.28 16.45
N ARG A 153 -7.91 -14.51 15.52
CA ARG A 153 -8.15 -14.67 14.09
C ARG A 153 -7.79 -16.08 13.59
N LEU A 154 -6.68 -16.64 14.07
CA LEU A 154 -6.27 -17.98 13.70
C LEU A 154 -7.30 -19.04 14.16
N HIS A 155 -7.75 -18.96 15.42
CA HIS A 155 -8.77 -19.88 15.90
C HIS A 155 -10.11 -19.70 15.15
N ASN A 156 -10.51 -18.48 14.84
CA ASN A 156 -11.69 -18.18 14.03
C ASN A 156 -11.57 -18.77 12.61
N MET A 157 -10.40 -18.69 11.98
CA MET A 157 -10.13 -19.30 10.68
C MET A 157 -10.18 -20.84 10.72
N ARG A 158 -9.63 -21.47 11.76
CA ARG A 158 -9.70 -22.93 11.96
C ARG A 158 -11.15 -23.45 12.09
N THR A 159 -12.05 -22.59 12.57
CA THR A 159 -13.48 -22.92 12.76
C THR A 159 -14.40 -22.32 11.70
N LEU A 160 -13.85 -21.69 10.66
CA LEU A 160 -14.59 -20.88 9.68
C LEU A 160 -15.62 -21.71 8.86
N LYS A 161 -15.42 -23.03 8.73
CA LYS A 161 -16.34 -23.94 8.04
C LYS A 161 -17.76 -23.95 8.61
N TYR A 162 -17.96 -23.53 9.85
CA TYR A 162 -19.28 -23.48 10.50
C TYR A 162 -20.00 -22.13 10.28
N VAL A 163 -19.34 -21.15 9.69
CA VAL A 163 -19.88 -19.83 9.39
C VAL A 163 -20.57 -19.84 8.02
N LYS A 164 -21.55 -18.95 7.79
CA LYS A 164 -22.27 -18.81 6.51
C LYS A 164 -21.31 -18.49 5.35
N PRO A 165 -21.53 -19.02 4.13
CA PRO A 165 -20.62 -18.86 2.98
C PRO A 165 -20.23 -17.40 2.68
N GLU A 166 -21.19 -16.48 2.67
CA GLU A 166 -20.96 -15.05 2.34
C GLU A 166 -20.01 -14.38 3.37
N LYS A 167 -20.13 -14.76 4.65
CA LYS A 167 -19.24 -14.29 5.69
C LYS A 167 -17.86 -14.93 5.60
N ARG A 168 -17.75 -16.21 5.17
CA ARG A 168 -16.45 -16.89 5.00
C ARG A 168 -15.57 -16.17 4.01
N GLU A 169 -16.11 -15.80 2.85
CA GLU A 169 -15.34 -15.10 1.82
C GLU A 169 -14.80 -13.78 2.33
N ARG A 170 -15.63 -12.96 2.97
CA ARG A 170 -15.21 -11.66 3.55
C ARG A 170 -14.12 -11.84 4.59
N ILE A 171 -14.30 -12.76 5.56
CA ILE A 171 -13.32 -13.01 6.64
C ILE A 171 -12.01 -13.51 6.06
N SER A 172 -12.05 -14.41 5.07
CA SER A 172 -10.86 -14.94 4.42
C SER A 172 -10.10 -13.88 3.64
N ARG A 173 -10.80 -13.00 2.92
CA ARG A 173 -10.21 -11.86 2.20
C ARG A 173 -9.50 -10.89 3.15
N GLU A 174 -10.20 -10.48 4.21
CA GLU A 174 -9.63 -9.63 5.26
C GLU A 174 -8.39 -10.27 5.93
N THR A 175 -8.44 -11.58 6.17
CA THR A 175 -7.31 -12.33 6.73
C THR A 175 -6.09 -12.28 5.83
N LEU A 176 -6.24 -12.46 4.50
CA LEU A 176 -5.15 -12.35 3.54
C LEU A 176 -4.65 -10.92 3.34
N GLU A 177 -5.55 -9.94 3.41
CA GLU A 177 -5.20 -8.55 3.12
C GLU A 177 -4.64 -7.78 4.31
N VAL A 178 -4.98 -8.17 5.54
CA VAL A 178 -4.60 -7.44 6.76
C VAL A 178 -3.82 -8.31 7.74
N TYR A 179 -4.41 -9.41 8.22
CA TYR A 179 -3.83 -10.16 9.36
C TYR A 179 -2.58 -10.95 9.01
N ALA A 180 -2.57 -11.67 7.90
CA ALA A 180 -1.40 -12.44 7.49
C ALA A 180 -0.19 -11.54 7.20
N PRO A 181 -0.33 -10.41 6.47
CA PRO A 181 0.75 -9.44 6.32
C PRO A 181 1.26 -8.84 7.63
N LEU A 182 0.37 -8.48 8.56
CA LEU A 182 0.77 -7.98 9.88
C LEU A 182 1.57 -9.03 10.66
N GLY A 183 1.11 -10.29 10.67
CA GLY A 183 1.85 -11.38 11.29
C GLY A 183 3.26 -11.54 10.70
N ARG A 184 3.39 -11.39 9.37
CA ARG A 184 4.70 -11.42 8.69
C ARG A 184 5.57 -10.23 9.04
N SER A 185 5.01 -9.02 9.17
CA SER A 185 5.76 -7.81 9.48
C SER A 185 6.40 -7.84 10.86
N ILE A 186 5.74 -8.49 11.83
CA ILE A 186 6.26 -8.71 13.18
C ILE A 186 7.02 -10.05 13.34
N GLY A 187 7.18 -10.79 12.23
CA GLY A 187 8.01 -11.99 12.16
C GLY A 187 7.34 -13.30 12.61
N ILE A 188 6.05 -13.32 12.96
CA ILE A 188 5.32 -14.54 13.37
C ILE A 188 4.90 -15.31 12.12
N HIS A 189 5.87 -15.99 11.51
CA HIS A 189 5.68 -16.67 10.24
C HIS A 189 4.77 -17.88 10.31
N SER A 190 4.74 -18.58 11.43
CA SER A 190 3.89 -19.75 11.67
C SER A 190 2.40 -19.39 11.59
N ILE A 191 1.94 -18.43 12.42
CA ILE A 191 0.53 -17.94 12.37
C ILE A 191 0.20 -17.36 10.99
N ALA A 192 1.07 -16.48 10.46
CA ALA A 192 0.82 -15.85 9.17
C ALA A 192 0.66 -16.88 8.04
N SER A 193 1.50 -17.92 8.02
CA SER A 193 1.45 -18.98 7.01
C SER A 193 0.17 -19.82 7.14
N GLU A 194 -0.25 -20.16 8.36
CA GLU A 194 -1.49 -20.91 8.59
C GLU A 194 -2.73 -20.08 8.23
N LEU A 195 -2.75 -18.78 8.58
CA LEU A 195 -3.80 -17.86 8.17
C LEU A 195 -3.94 -17.77 6.64
N GLU A 196 -2.80 -17.69 5.92
CA GLU A 196 -2.78 -17.68 4.45
C GLU A 196 -3.36 -18.97 3.86
N GLU A 197 -2.98 -20.14 4.40
CA GLU A 197 -3.47 -21.43 3.92
C GLU A 197 -4.97 -21.60 4.17
N LEU A 198 -5.45 -21.29 5.37
CA LEU A 198 -6.86 -21.40 5.71
C LEU A 198 -7.72 -20.44 4.88
N ALA A 199 -7.23 -19.22 4.66
CA ALA A 199 -7.93 -18.24 3.82
C ALA A 199 -7.95 -18.67 2.34
N PHE A 200 -6.83 -19.23 1.84
CA PHE A 200 -6.73 -19.74 0.47
C PHE A 200 -7.66 -20.92 0.22
N GLU A 201 -7.85 -21.80 1.21
CA GLU A 201 -8.80 -22.91 1.16
C GLU A 201 -10.24 -22.43 0.84
N HIS A 202 -10.64 -21.32 1.46
CA HIS A 202 -11.99 -20.80 1.27
C HIS A 202 -12.15 -19.90 0.03
N LEU A 203 -11.10 -19.16 -0.35
CA LEU A 203 -11.16 -18.22 -1.47
C LEU A 203 -10.94 -18.91 -2.84
N ASN A 204 -10.03 -19.89 -2.88
CA ASN A 204 -9.63 -20.54 -4.14
C ASN A 204 -9.51 -22.07 -3.99
N PRO A 205 -10.59 -22.77 -3.62
CA PRO A 205 -10.55 -24.21 -3.34
C PRO A 205 -10.10 -25.05 -4.55
N THR A 206 -10.52 -24.66 -5.75
CA THR A 206 -10.13 -25.34 -6.99
C THR A 206 -8.63 -25.25 -7.27
N ALA A 207 -8.06 -24.04 -7.13
CA ALA A 207 -6.64 -23.83 -7.33
C ALA A 207 -5.81 -24.58 -6.27
N ARG A 208 -6.26 -24.55 -5.02
CA ARG A 208 -5.63 -25.31 -3.92
C ARG A 208 -5.59 -26.80 -4.23
N THR A 209 -6.73 -27.40 -4.54
CA THR A 209 -6.84 -28.85 -4.87
C THR A 209 -5.93 -29.23 -6.05
N ALA A 210 -5.87 -28.39 -7.09
CA ALA A 210 -5.00 -28.65 -8.24
C ALA A 210 -3.51 -28.63 -7.85
N ILE A 211 -3.09 -27.70 -6.99
CA ILE A 211 -1.73 -27.61 -6.50
C ILE A 211 -1.40 -28.81 -5.59
N GLU A 212 -2.30 -29.17 -4.67
CA GLU A 212 -2.14 -30.30 -3.75
C GLU A 212 -1.95 -31.62 -4.52
N ARG A 213 -2.80 -31.90 -5.51
CA ARG A 213 -2.65 -33.08 -6.37
C ARG A 213 -1.29 -33.12 -7.08
N ARG A 214 -0.81 -31.95 -7.55
CA ARG A 214 0.48 -31.90 -8.21
C ARG A 214 1.65 -32.10 -7.23
N LEU A 215 1.53 -31.57 -6.00
CA LEU A 215 2.50 -31.80 -4.94
C LEU A 215 2.56 -33.26 -4.52
N GLU A 216 1.41 -33.94 -4.40
CA GLU A 216 1.35 -35.37 -4.13
C GLU A 216 2.01 -36.20 -5.23
N ALA A 217 1.73 -35.88 -6.51
CA ALA A 217 2.39 -36.55 -7.62
C ALA A 217 3.91 -36.38 -7.57
N LEU A 218 4.42 -35.15 -7.32
CA LEU A 218 5.85 -34.89 -7.14
C LEU A 218 6.44 -35.63 -5.93
N LYS A 219 5.69 -35.75 -4.84
CA LYS A 219 6.13 -36.51 -3.66
C LYS A 219 6.26 -38.00 -3.96
N LEU A 220 5.36 -38.55 -4.77
CA LEU A 220 5.45 -39.95 -5.21
C LEU A 220 6.64 -40.16 -6.16
N GLU A 221 6.89 -39.22 -7.09
CA GLU A 221 7.99 -39.30 -8.04
C GLU A 221 9.37 -39.10 -7.38
N HIS A 222 9.48 -38.15 -6.43
CA HIS A 222 10.76 -37.68 -5.90
C HIS A 222 10.91 -37.78 -4.36
N GLY A 223 9.92 -38.30 -3.62
CA GLY A 223 9.91 -38.29 -2.15
C GLY A 223 11.14 -38.96 -1.55
N ARG A 224 11.56 -40.12 -2.09
CA ARG A 224 12.78 -40.83 -1.64
C ARG A 224 14.06 -40.01 -1.91
N ALA A 225 14.09 -39.28 -3.02
CA ALA A 225 15.21 -38.39 -3.36
C ALA A 225 15.30 -37.20 -2.40
N ILE A 226 14.16 -36.64 -1.98
CA ILE A 226 14.11 -35.51 -1.04
C ILE A 226 14.63 -35.92 0.34
N ASP A 227 14.15 -37.04 0.89
CA ASP A 227 14.67 -37.60 2.16
C ASP A 227 16.13 -37.99 2.04
N GLY A 228 16.57 -38.40 0.85
CA GLY A 228 17.96 -38.71 0.56
C GLY A 228 18.85 -37.47 0.61
N VAL A 229 18.36 -36.33 0.08
CA VAL A 229 19.10 -35.05 0.09
C VAL A 229 19.42 -34.57 1.50
N ALA A 230 18.44 -34.59 2.41
CA ALA A 230 18.66 -34.17 3.80
C ALA A 230 19.78 -34.97 4.45
N ARG A 231 19.73 -36.31 4.34
CA ARG A 231 20.74 -37.21 4.89
C ARG A 231 22.12 -37.04 4.24
N GLU A 232 22.17 -36.76 2.93
CA GLU A 232 23.43 -36.58 2.23
C GLU A 232 24.08 -35.24 2.62
N VAL A 233 23.28 -34.17 2.80
CA VAL A 233 23.76 -32.86 3.29
C VAL A 233 24.29 -33.01 4.72
N GLU A 234 23.57 -33.70 5.63
CA GLU A 234 24.05 -33.99 6.99
C GLU A 234 25.36 -34.75 6.99
N LYS A 235 25.46 -35.80 6.16
CA LYS A 235 26.67 -36.58 6.00
C LYS A 235 27.87 -35.75 5.57
N VAL A 236 27.72 -34.96 4.51
CA VAL A 236 28.81 -34.11 3.97
C VAL A 236 29.26 -33.08 5.01
N LEU A 237 28.32 -32.49 5.77
CA LEU A 237 28.60 -31.55 6.85
C LEU A 237 29.33 -32.24 8.01
N ALA A 238 28.87 -33.42 8.42
CA ALA A 238 29.50 -34.21 9.48
C ALA A 238 30.94 -34.63 9.13
N GLU A 239 31.21 -35.07 7.89
CA GLU A 239 32.54 -35.41 7.38
C GLU A 239 33.48 -34.18 7.40
N ALA A 240 32.96 -32.97 7.28
CA ALA A 240 33.72 -31.72 7.41
C ALA A 240 33.79 -31.18 8.85
N GLY A 241 33.29 -31.95 9.85
CA GLY A 241 33.30 -31.57 11.25
C GLY A 241 32.28 -30.47 11.64
N VAL A 242 31.25 -30.27 10.84
CA VAL A 242 30.14 -29.36 11.14
C VAL A 242 28.94 -30.19 11.60
N LYS A 243 28.55 -30.02 12.87
CA LYS A 243 27.34 -30.63 13.42
C LYS A 243 26.11 -29.83 12.95
N ALA A 244 25.22 -30.47 12.20
CA ALA A 244 24.03 -29.85 11.69
C ALA A 244 22.84 -30.79 11.68
N HIS A 245 21.64 -30.29 11.91
CA HIS A 245 20.39 -30.98 11.62
C HIS A 245 19.78 -30.42 10.31
N VAL A 246 19.47 -31.33 9.39
CA VAL A 246 18.91 -30.93 8.08
C VAL A 246 17.51 -31.53 7.92
N PHE A 247 16.54 -30.70 7.69
CA PHE A 247 15.18 -31.15 7.41
C PHE A 247 14.58 -30.43 6.20
N GLY A 248 13.86 -31.19 5.38
CA GLY A 248 13.16 -30.69 4.23
C GLY A 248 11.85 -30.00 4.64
N ARG A 249 11.56 -28.84 4.04
CA ARG A 249 10.29 -28.14 4.15
C ARG A 249 9.65 -28.01 2.77
N GLN A 250 8.49 -28.59 2.58
CA GLN A 250 7.66 -28.35 1.42
C GLN A 250 7.01 -26.97 1.52
N LYS A 251 7.01 -26.19 0.45
CA LYS A 251 6.29 -24.92 0.40
C LYS A 251 4.78 -25.16 0.40
N THR A 252 4.07 -24.26 1.06
CA THR A 252 2.62 -24.35 1.20
C THR A 252 1.91 -24.07 -0.14
N PRO A 253 0.72 -24.65 -0.38
CA PRO A 253 -0.07 -24.42 -1.59
C PRO A 253 -0.29 -22.94 -1.92
N TYR A 254 -0.60 -22.10 -0.93
CA TYR A 254 -0.73 -20.67 -1.12
C TYR A 254 0.56 -20.00 -1.60
N SER A 255 1.70 -20.35 -0.96
CA SER A 255 3.01 -19.81 -1.36
C SER A 255 3.37 -20.16 -2.81
N ILE A 256 3.01 -21.36 -3.27
CA ILE A 256 3.19 -21.82 -4.64
C ILE A 256 2.25 -21.06 -5.57
N TRP A 257 0.96 -20.97 -5.24
CA TRP A 257 -0.04 -20.24 -6.02
C TRP A 257 0.36 -18.77 -6.21
N ARG A 258 0.73 -18.07 -5.15
CA ARG A 258 1.20 -16.69 -5.20
C ARG A 258 2.42 -16.50 -6.11
N LYS A 259 3.32 -17.49 -6.14
CA LYS A 259 4.51 -17.47 -7.01
C LYS A 259 4.16 -17.69 -8.47
N LEU A 260 3.24 -18.60 -8.77
CA LEU A 260 2.71 -18.83 -10.13
C LEU A 260 2.06 -17.57 -10.68
N GLN A 261 1.23 -16.89 -9.88
CA GLN A 261 0.59 -15.63 -10.25
C GLN A 261 1.58 -14.50 -10.56
N ARG A 262 2.62 -14.34 -9.73
CA ARG A 262 3.61 -13.25 -9.90
C ARG A 262 4.54 -13.42 -11.09
N LYS A 263 4.88 -14.65 -11.46
CA LYS A 263 5.91 -14.93 -12.47
C LYS A 263 5.37 -15.35 -13.83
N SER A 264 4.07 -15.58 -13.96
CA SER A 264 3.44 -16.14 -15.17
C SER A 264 4.18 -17.37 -15.72
N VAL A 265 4.75 -18.20 -14.83
CA VAL A 265 5.51 -19.41 -15.18
C VAL A 265 4.70 -20.65 -14.87
N GLY A 266 4.89 -21.70 -15.65
CA GLY A 266 4.25 -23.00 -15.39
C GLY A 266 4.79 -23.68 -14.14
N PHE A 267 4.02 -24.60 -13.57
CA PHE A 267 4.37 -25.33 -12.35
C PHE A 267 5.72 -26.12 -12.50
N SER A 268 6.00 -26.67 -13.67
CA SER A 268 7.23 -27.37 -13.99
C SER A 268 8.49 -26.50 -13.93
N SER A 269 8.34 -25.18 -14.04
CA SER A 269 9.44 -24.22 -13.97
C SER A 269 9.77 -23.79 -12.54
N LEU A 270 8.98 -24.24 -11.53
CA LEU A 270 9.23 -23.97 -10.12
C LEU A 270 10.31 -24.92 -9.58
N SER A 271 11.54 -24.43 -9.60
CA SER A 271 12.71 -25.19 -9.12
C SER A 271 12.89 -25.20 -7.61
N ASP A 272 12.03 -24.55 -6.84
CA ASP A 272 12.16 -24.30 -5.39
C ASP A 272 10.89 -24.67 -4.60
N ILE A 273 10.25 -25.78 -4.98
CA ILE A 273 9.08 -26.34 -4.27
C ILE A 273 9.51 -26.90 -2.90
N TYR A 274 10.70 -27.44 -2.84
CA TYR A 274 11.31 -27.97 -1.61
C TYR A 274 12.46 -27.08 -1.17
N GLY A 275 12.42 -26.63 0.08
CA GLY A 275 13.52 -25.94 0.75
C GLY A 275 14.06 -26.81 1.87
N PHE A 276 15.34 -26.67 2.18
CA PHE A 276 15.98 -27.37 3.29
C PHE A 276 16.46 -26.37 4.33
N ARG A 277 16.21 -26.70 5.59
CA ARG A 277 16.78 -25.98 6.73
C ARG A 277 17.98 -26.74 7.24
N VAL A 278 19.08 -26.03 7.42
CA VAL A 278 20.31 -26.52 8.01
C VAL A 278 20.52 -25.78 9.31
N ILE A 279 20.23 -26.46 10.43
CA ILE A 279 20.37 -25.90 11.77
C ILE A 279 21.73 -26.30 12.33
N VAL A 280 22.55 -25.29 12.68
CA VAL A 280 23.88 -25.46 13.25
C VAL A 280 23.96 -24.86 14.65
N MET A 281 25.07 -25.14 15.37
CA MET A 281 25.22 -24.76 16.79
C MET A 281 25.61 -23.29 16.96
N ALA A 282 26.51 -22.78 16.14
CA ALA A 282 27.08 -21.43 16.26
C ALA A 282 27.00 -20.65 14.96
N GLU A 283 27.12 -19.35 15.03
CA GLU A 283 27.06 -18.45 13.86
C GLU A 283 28.21 -18.74 12.89
N ASP A 284 29.42 -18.94 13.39
CA ASP A 284 30.58 -19.31 12.55
C ASP A 284 30.34 -20.61 11.79
N ASP A 285 29.61 -21.56 12.39
CA ASP A 285 29.24 -22.81 11.72
C ASP A 285 28.28 -22.60 10.56
N CYS A 286 27.49 -21.50 10.53
CA CYS A 286 26.67 -21.17 9.37
C CYS A 286 27.55 -20.92 8.12
N TYR A 287 28.62 -20.15 8.27
CA TYR A 287 29.55 -19.86 7.14
C TYR A 287 30.42 -21.07 6.81
N ARG A 288 30.80 -21.89 7.79
CA ARG A 288 31.49 -23.15 7.55
C ARG A 288 30.61 -24.11 6.77
N ALA A 289 29.34 -24.27 7.18
CA ALA A 289 28.38 -25.12 6.47
C ALA A 289 28.16 -24.64 5.05
N LEU A 290 28.02 -23.32 4.83
CA LEU A 290 27.91 -22.72 3.50
C LEU A 290 29.12 -23.10 2.62
N GLY A 291 30.34 -22.96 3.14
CA GLY A 291 31.58 -23.28 2.39
C GLY A 291 31.66 -24.77 2.04
N VAL A 292 31.23 -25.67 2.94
CA VAL A 292 31.17 -27.12 2.70
C VAL A 292 30.14 -27.45 1.62
N ILE A 293 28.93 -26.89 1.71
CA ILE A 293 27.85 -27.10 0.75
C ILE A 293 28.25 -26.61 -0.64
N HIS A 294 28.87 -25.42 -0.76
CA HIS A 294 29.30 -24.86 -2.04
C HIS A 294 30.47 -25.63 -2.69
N ARG A 295 31.28 -26.33 -1.89
CA ARG A 295 32.31 -27.23 -2.44
C ARG A 295 31.73 -28.56 -2.90
N ALA A 296 30.66 -29.04 -2.26
CA ALA A 296 30.05 -30.31 -2.60
C ALA A 296 29.14 -30.22 -3.84
N TRP A 297 28.45 -29.08 -4.02
CA TRP A 297 27.46 -28.89 -5.10
C TRP A 297 27.60 -27.53 -5.79
N PRO A 298 27.45 -27.48 -7.12
CA PRO A 298 27.47 -26.22 -7.87
C PRO A 298 26.41 -25.25 -7.41
N VAL A 299 26.80 -23.98 -7.18
CA VAL A 299 25.92 -22.91 -6.74
C VAL A 299 25.16 -22.34 -7.94
N VAL A 300 23.88 -22.02 -7.75
CA VAL A 300 23.12 -21.25 -8.72
C VAL A 300 23.42 -19.76 -8.52
N PRO A 301 24.09 -19.08 -9.47
CA PRO A 301 24.40 -17.65 -9.38
C PRO A 301 23.16 -16.82 -9.04
N GLU A 302 23.31 -15.67 -8.37
CA GLU A 302 22.25 -14.72 -7.99
C GLU A 302 21.21 -15.25 -6.99
N ARG A 303 21.36 -16.50 -6.50
CA ARG A 303 20.47 -17.10 -5.51
C ARG A 303 21.04 -17.13 -4.09
N PHE A 304 22.22 -16.57 -3.89
CA PHE A 304 22.82 -16.41 -2.57
C PHE A 304 22.35 -15.11 -1.92
N LYS A 305 22.00 -15.18 -0.62
CA LYS A 305 21.66 -14.02 0.22
C LYS A 305 22.17 -14.26 1.62
N ASP A 306 22.88 -13.26 2.14
CA ASP A 306 23.38 -13.25 3.52
C ASP A 306 22.53 -12.32 4.38
N PHE A 307 21.59 -12.91 5.13
CA PHE A 307 20.80 -12.21 6.13
C PHE A 307 21.38 -12.34 7.55
N ILE A 308 22.58 -12.92 7.72
CA ILE A 308 23.30 -12.92 8.99
C ILE A 308 24.06 -11.61 9.11
N SER A 309 24.91 -11.30 8.13
CA SER A 309 25.65 -10.03 8.07
C SER A 309 24.74 -8.81 7.89
N THR A 310 23.63 -9.00 7.18
CA THR A 310 22.65 -7.94 6.89
C THR A 310 21.24 -8.42 7.24
N PRO A 311 20.86 -8.41 8.53
CA PRO A 311 19.55 -8.89 8.98
C PRO A 311 18.41 -8.08 8.38
N LYS A 312 17.26 -8.76 8.17
CA LYS A 312 16.02 -8.06 7.79
C LYS A 312 15.55 -7.15 8.93
N SER A 313 14.67 -6.20 8.59
CA SER A 313 14.10 -5.25 9.56
C SER A 313 13.30 -5.91 10.71
N ASN A 314 12.84 -7.16 10.53
CA ASN A 314 12.19 -7.97 11.55
C ASN A 314 13.16 -8.91 12.30
N ASN A 315 14.46 -8.63 12.29
CA ASN A 315 15.54 -9.43 12.87
C ASN A 315 15.67 -10.87 12.31
N TYR A 316 15.09 -11.15 11.15
CA TYR A 316 15.31 -12.44 10.47
C TYR A 316 16.77 -12.57 10.05
N ARG A 317 17.43 -13.65 10.47
CA ARG A 317 18.83 -13.98 10.16
C ARG A 317 18.93 -15.40 9.59
N SER A 318 19.56 -15.55 8.44
CA SER A 318 19.84 -16.85 7.80
C SER A 318 20.71 -16.65 6.58
N LEU A 319 21.57 -17.61 6.24
CA LEU A 319 22.17 -17.68 4.91
C LEU A 319 21.21 -18.42 3.99
N HIS A 320 20.91 -17.85 2.84
CA HIS A 320 20.12 -18.50 1.79
C HIS A 320 21.02 -18.83 0.61
N THR A 321 21.00 -20.06 0.18
CA THR A 321 21.70 -20.48 -1.04
C THR A 321 20.87 -21.47 -1.83
N THR A 322 21.10 -21.53 -3.15
CA THR A 322 20.52 -22.55 -4.01
C THR A 322 21.65 -23.28 -4.71
N VAL A 323 21.67 -24.59 -4.61
CA VAL A 323 22.67 -25.44 -5.27
C VAL A 323 21.98 -26.43 -6.21
N VAL A 324 22.75 -26.95 -7.18
CA VAL A 324 22.35 -28.09 -8.02
C VAL A 324 22.82 -29.34 -7.30
N GLY A 325 21.92 -29.96 -6.53
CA GLY A 325 22.21 -31.11 -5.71
C GLY A 325 22.19 -32.44 -6.47
N PRO A 326 22.14 -33.55 -5.73
CA PRO A 326 22.02 -34.89 -6.32
C PRO A 326 20.86 -34.96 -7.31
N SER A 327 21.03 -35.72 -8.38
CA SER A 327 20.01 -35.90 -9.43
C SER A 327 19.67 -34.62 -10.24
N GLY A 328 20.52 -33.58 -10.20
CA GLY A 328 20.32 -32.32 -10.94
C GLY A 328 19.19 -31.44 -10.42
N LEU A 329 18.63 -31.73 -9.25
CA LEU A 329 17.57 -30.92 -8.63
C LEU A 329 18.16 -29.63 -8.06
N ARG A 330 17.48 -28.50 -8.31
CA ARG A 330 17.79 -27.24 -7.63
C ARG A 330 17.23 -27.26 -6.21
N ILE A 331 18.11 -27.10 -5.24
CA ILE A 331 17.81 -27.20 -3.81
C ILE A 331 18.07 -25.84 -3.16
N GLU A 332 17.02 -25.24 -2.62
CA GLU A 332 17.13 -24.04 -1.78
C GLU A 332 17.46 -24.44 -0.34
N MET A 333 18.53 -23.91 0.21
CA MET A 333 18.96 -24.16 1.59
C MET A 333 18.96 -22.89 2.41
N GLN A 334 18.45 -22.98 3.65
CA GLN A 334 18.47 -21.93 4.66
C GLN A 334 19.33 -22.42 5.83
N ILE A 335 20.47 -21.76 6.03
CA ILE A 335 21.45 -22.13 7.06
C ILE A 335 21.37 -21.11 8.19
N ARG A 336 21.13 -21.57 9.41
CA ARG A 336 20.97 -20.72 10.58
C ARG A 336 21.19 -21.47 11.88
N THR A 337 21.41 -20.77 12.99
CA THR A 337 21.48 -21.38 14.31
C THR A 337 20.07 -21.67 14.84
N GLU A 338 19.97 -22.47 15.90
CA GLU A 338 18.68 -22.74 16.58
C GLU A 338 18.04 -21.45 17.13
N ALA A 339 18.84 -20.52 17.66
CA ALA A 339 18.35 -19.23 18.13
C ALA A 339 17.79 -18.39 16.96
N MET A 340 18.48 -18.35 15.82
CA MET A 340 17.99 -17.67 14.60
C MET A 340 16.74 -18.33 14.05
N ASP A 341 16.62 -19.67 14.15
CA ASP A 341 15.42 -20.41 13.72
C ASP A 341 14.20 -20.02 14.55
N ARG A 342 14.35 -19.93 15.87
CA ARG A 342 13.28 -19.45 16.76
C ARG A 342 12.86 -18.03 16.43
N VAL A 343 13.78 -17.11 16.27
CA VAL A 343 13.44 -15.71 15.85
C VAL A 343 12.76 -15.70 14.48
N ALA A 344 13.17 -16.58 13.57
CA ALA A 344 12.56 -16.66 12.24
C ALA A 344 11.14 -17.24 12.23
N GLU A 345 10.76 -18.10 13.19
CA GLU A 345 9.42 -18.68 13.28
C GLU A 345 8.48 -17.86 14.18
N ASP A 346 8.98 -17.38 15.33
CA ASP A 346 8.20 -16.76 16.41
C ASP A 346 8.31 -15.22 16.44
N GLY A 347 9.26 -14.64 15.71
CA GLY A 347 9.40 -13.19 15.54
C GLY A 347 9.44 -12.42 16.87
N VAL A 348 8.57 -11.42 16.99
CA VAL A 348 8.46 -10.58 18.19
C VAL A 348 8.13 -11.38 19.44
N ALA A 349 7.42 -12.51 19.34
CA ALA A 349 7.07 -13.35 20.46
C ALA A 349 8.34 -13.98 21.10
N ALA A 350 9.32 -14.41 20.30
CA ALA A 350 10.60 -14.88 20.79
C ALA A 350 11.33 -13.79 21.61
N HIS A 351 11.24 -12.51 21.18
CA HIS A 351 11.84 -11.41 21.89
C HIS A 351 11.17 -11.12 23.26
N TRP A 352 9.84 -11.33 23.33
CA TRP A 352 9.08 -11.14 24.57
C TRP A 352 9.45 -12.18 25.62
N ALA A 353 9.66 -13.44 25.21
CA ALA A 353 10.13 -14.51 26.07
C ALA A 353 11.51 -14.20 26.69
N TYR A 354 12.37 -13.44 26.01
CA TYR A 354 13.68 -13.02 26.50
C TYR A 354 13.62 -11.87 27.55
N LYS A 355 12.68 -10.95 27.45
CA LYS A 355 12.57 -9.81 28.39
C LYS A 355 12.16 -10.23 29.80
N ASN A 356 11.46 -11.33 29.94
CA ASN A 356 11.15 -11.90 31.26
C ASN A 356 12.39 -12.61 31.82
N LYS A 357 13.10 -11.95 32.76
CA LYS A 357 14.31 -12.43 33.44
C LYS A 357 14.20 -13.84 34.07
N SER A 358 12.99 -14.39 34.13
CA SER A 358 12.69 -15.69 34.73
C SER A 358 13.12 -16.90 33.91
N TYR A 359 13.43 -16.74 32.60
CA TYR A 359 13.62 -17.89 31.69
C TYR A 359 15.05 -18.34 31.50
N GLY A 360 16.05 -17.79 32.21
CA GLY A 360 17.43 -18.27 32.18
C GLY A 360 18.16 -18.13 30.84
N PHE A 361 17.68 -17.24 29.95
CA PHE A 361 18.31 -16.97 28.67
C PHE A 361 19.34 -15.82 28.76
N ASP A 362 20.44 -15.99 28.03
CA ASP A 362 21.61 -15.11 28.07
C ASP A 362 21.32 -13.74 27.45
N GLN A 363 21.16 -12.73 28.30
CA GLN A 363 20.91 -11.34 27.91
C GLN A 363 22.14 -10.73 27.19
N GLU A 364 23.35 -11.24 27.49
CA GLU A 364 24.60 -10.78 26.85
C GLU A 364 24.68 -11.21 25.36
N ALA A 365 24.04 -12.32 24.98
CA ALA A 365 24.01 -12.77 23.61
C ALA A 365 23.18 -11.81 22.71
N MET A 366 22.19 -11.16 23.28
CA MET A 366 21.30 -10.24 22.56
C MET A 366 21.86 -8.82 22.43
N GLU A 367 22.63 -8.37 23.41
CA GLU A 367 23.35 -7.09 23.36
C GLU A 367 24.50 -7.12 22.35
N ARG A 368 25.16 -8.29 22.20
CA ARG A 368 26.15 -8.53 21.14
C ARG A 368 25.53 -8.55 19.73
N ASP A 369 24.24 -8.82 19.61
CA ASP A 369 23.51 -8.95 18.34
C ASP A 369 22.99 -7.63 17.75
N GLY A 370 23.46 -6.49 18.28
CA GLY A 370 23.27 -5.14 17.72
C GLY A 370 21.90 -4.50 18.02
N GLY A 371 21.17 -4.98 19.04
CA GLY A 371 20.05 -4.29 19.71
C GLY A 371 18.95 -3.66 18.82
N ARG A 372 18.71 -4.17 17.61
CA ARG A 372 17.65 -3.62 16.73
C ARG A 372 16.28 -3.93 17.29
N ASP A 373 15.45 -2.90 17.41
CA ASP A 373 14.08 -3.00 17.87
C ASP A 373 13.23 -3.84 16.85
N PRO A 374 12.71 -5.01 17.25
CA PRO A 374 11.91 -5.87 16.35
C PRO A 374 10.59 -5.22 15.94
N LEU A 375 10.18 -4.13 16.61
CA LEU A 375 9.00 -3.33 16.28
C LEU A 375 9.31 -2.16 15.33
N GLN A 376 10.54 -2.04 14.85
CA GLN A 376 10.97 -0.94 13.98
C GLN A 376 10.07 -0.81 12.73
N ASN A 377 9.68 -1.92 12.11
CA ASN A 377 8.76 -1.92 10.98
C ASN A 377 7.37 -1.39 11.36
N LEU A 378 6.86 -1.84 12.50
CA LEU A 378 5.55 -1.37 12.98
C LEU A 378 5.59 0.12 13.31
N ARG A 379 6.65 0.61 13.96
CA ARG A 379 6.85 2.05 14.23
C ARG A 379 7.01 2.85 12.95
N HIS A 380 7.70 2.32 11.95
CA HIS A 380 7.80 2.96 10.64
C HIS A 380 6.43 3.07 9.96
N LEU A 381 5.62 2.00 9.98
CA LEU A 381 4.23 2.05 9.50
C LEU A 381 3.40 3.12 10.25
N VAL A 382 3.57 3.21 11.58
CA VAL A 382 2.91 4.25 12.39
C VAL A 382 3.33 5.65 11.97
N GLN A 383 4.63 5.90 11.76
CA GLN A 383 5.14 7.19 11.31
C GLN A 383 4.59 7.57 9.93
N VAL A 384 4.52 6.61 9.00
CA VAL A 384 3.89 6.83 7.68
C VAL A 384 2.41 7.23 7.83
N ILE A 385 1.72 6.61 8.78
CA ILE A 385 0.31 6.87 9.07
C ILE A 385 0.10 8.21 9.77
N GLU A 386 0.93 8.56 10.75
CA GLU A 386 0.81 9.83 11.50
C GLU A 386 1.11 11.05 10.63
N HIS A 387 2.03 10.92 9.68
CA HIS A 387 2.42 11.98 8.76
C HIS A 387 1.65 11.98 7.43
N GLY A 388 0.83 10.95 7.16
CA GLY A 388 -0.03 10.83 5.98
C GLY A 388 -1.38 11.51 6.22
N GLU A 389 -1.70 12.57 5.46
CA GLU A 389 -3.05 13.11 5.43
C GLU A 389 -4.00 12.10 4.75
N GLY A 390 -5.16 11.85 5.38
CA GLY A 390 -6.12 10.81 5.03
C GLY A 390 -6.56 10.78 3.57
N GLY A 391 -6.49 9.60 2.96
CA GLY A 391 -6.94 9.26 1.63
C GLY A 391 -6.74 7.76 1.38
N GLU A 392 -7.36 7.19 0.34
CA GLU A 392 -7.27 5.75 0.00
C GLU A 392 -5.83 5.31 -0.35
N ASP A 393 -5.01 6.22 -0.84
CA ASP A 393 -3.62 5.96 -1.29
C ASP A 393 -2.69 5.42 -0.19
N TRP A 394 -2.86 5.79 1.10
CA TRP A 394 -1.96 5.33 2.15
C TRP A 394 -2.18 3.85 2.52
N VAL A 395 -3.41 3.32 2.31
CA VAL A 395 -3.72 1.88 2.52
C VAL A 395 -2.95 1.03 1.52
N GLU A 396 -2.92 1.47 0.26
CA GLU A 396 -2.16 0.82 -0.80
C GLU A 396 -0.65 0.87 -0.49
N HIS A 397 -0.17 2.00 0.04
CA HIS A 397 1.22 2.15 0.46
C HIS A 397 1.57 1.26 1.67
N ALA A 398 0.72 1.22 2.70
CA ALA A 398 0.94 0.35 3.85
C ALA A 398 0.91 -1.13 3.44
N LYS A 399 -0.01 -1.52 2.54
CA LYS A 399 -0.03 -2.86 1.94
C LYS A 399 1.25 -3.14 1.16
N LEU A 400 1.74 -2.21 0.35
CA LEU A 400 2.99 -2.37 -0.40
C LEU A 400 4.20 -2.57 0.52
N GLU A 401 4.34 -1.79 1.58
CA GLU A 401 5.44 -1.93 2.55
C GLU A 401 5.40 -3.26 3.32
N MET A 402 4.20 -3.78 3.61
CA MET A 402 4.04 -5.08 4.28
C MET A 402 4.40 -6.29 3.38
N TYR A 403 4.29 -6.15 2.05
CA TYR A 403 4.44 -7.27 1.11
C TYR A 403 5.76 -7.34 0.37
N LEU A 404 6.62 -6.30 0.38
CA LEU A 404 7.77 -6.22 -0.51
C LEU A 404 9.02 -6.90 0.08
N ASP A 405 9.70 -7.70 -0.76
CA ASP A 405 11.11 -8.05 -0.56
C ASP A 405 11.93 -6.75 -0.49
N GLN A 406 12.91 -6.70 0.40
CA GLN A 406 13.75 -5.52 0.61
C GLN A 406 15.04 -5.59 -0.22
N VAL A 407 15.53 -4.42 -0.62
CA VAL A 407 16.87 -4.22 -1.15
C VAL A 407 17.69 -3.36 -0.18
N PHE A 408 18.96 -3.72 -0.03
CA PHE A 408 19.90 -3.10 0.88
C PHE A 408 20.92 -2.31 0.06
N VAL A 409 20.95 -1.01 0.24
CA VAL A 409 21.82 -0.09 -0.48
C VAL A 409 22.63 0.76 0.52
N PHE A 410 23.78 1.22 0.11
CA PHE A 410 24.72 1.90 0.98
C PHE A 410 24.83 3.39 0.63
N THR A 411 24.99 4.21 1.63
CA THR A 411 25.51 5.57 1.41
C THR A 411 27.01 5.53 1.17
N PRO A 412 27.64 6.57 0.58
CA PRO A 412 29.10 6.65 0.45
C PRO A 412 29.87 6.57 1.77
N LYS A 413 29.20 6.89 2.89
CA LYS A 413 29.75 6.77 4.25
C LYS A 413 29.59 5.38 4.86
N GLY A 414 29.06 4.42 4.08
CA GLY A 414 28.84 3.04 4.54
C GLY A 414 27.57 2.82 5.36
N ALA A 415 26.70 3.81 5.53
CA ALA A 415 25.42 3.59 6.20
C ALA A 415 24.47 2.78 5.30
N LEU A 416 23.86 1.75 5.88
CA LEU A 416 22.91 0.87 5.20
C LEU A 416 21.52 1.48 5.19
N ILE A 417 20.91 1.58 4.01
CA ILE A 417 19.54 2.03 3.82
C ILE A 417 18.74 0.86 3.22
N THR A 418 17.60 0.59 3.81
CA THR A 418 16.71 -0.48 3.36
C THR A 418 15.56 0.11 2.58
N LEU A 419 15.31 -0.41 1.37
CA LEU A 419 14.21 -0.01 0.50
C LEU A 419 13.37 -1.24 0.11
N PRO A 420 12.10 -1.08 -0.23
CA PRO A 420 11.33 -2.15 -0.86
C PRO A 420 11.94 -2.51 -2.22
N ARG A 421 11.79 -3.77 -2.62
CA ARG A 421 12.24 -4.22 -3.94
C ARG A 421 11.51 -3.44 -5.04
N GLY A 422 12.28 -2.90 -5.98
CA GLY A 422 11.77 -1.96 -6.97
C GLY A 422 11.96 -0.50 -6.60
N GLY A 423 12.49 -0.23 -5.38
CA GLY A 423 12.81 1.12 -4.92
C GLY A 423 13.76 1.82 -5.88
N MET A 424 13.47 3.08 -6.14
CA MET A 424 14.22 3.93 -7.05
C MET A 424 15.27 4.76 -6.30
N ALA A 425 16.21 5.35 -7.01
CA ALA A 425 17.19 6.28 -6.42
C ALA A 425 16.53 7.46 -5.72
N LEU A 426 15.36 7.88 -6.21
CA LEU A 426 14.55 8.92 -5.56
C LEU A 426 13.98 8.44 -4.21
N ASP A 427 13.53 7.20 -4.12
CA ASP A 427 13.09 6.60 -2.84
C ASP A 427 14.22 6.57 -1.82
N PHE A 428 15.45 6.27 -2.27
CA PHE A 428 16.64 6.32 -1.43
C PHE A 428 16.91 7.72 -0.88
N ALA A 429 16.78 8.76 -1.70
CA ALA A 429 17.00 10.14 -1.27
C ALA A 429 16.06 10.52 -0.10
N TYR A 430 14.76 10.16 -0.22
CA TYR A 430 13.78 10.38 0.84
C TYR A 430 13.95 9.44 2.05
N ALA A 431 14.49 8.24 1.83
CA ALA A 431 14.79 7.30 2.93
C ALA A 431 15.94 7.81 3.79
N VAL A 432 16.93 8.47 3.21
CA VAL A 432 18.02 9.12 3.96
C VAL A 432 17.47 10.28 4.81
N HIS A 433 16.85 11.26 4.18
CA HIS A 433 16.20 12.40 4.84
C HIS A 433 15.28 13.13 3.86
N THR A 434 14.14 13.67 4.36
CA THR A 434 13.21 14.44 3.52
C THR A 434 13.90 15.59 2.79
N GLU A 435 14.76 16.35 3.48
CA GLU A 435 15.50 17.46 2.88
C GLU A 435 16.48 17.00 1.78
N VAL A 436 17.04 15.79 1.89
CA VAL A 436 17.90 15.20 0.85
C VAL A 436 17.05 14.90 -0.40
N GLY A 437 15.87 14.35 -0.21
CA GLY A 437 14.90 14.13 -1.28
C GLY A 437 14.46 15.42 -1.95
N ASP A 438 14.04 16.42 -1.16
CA ASP A 438 13.54 17.72 -1.63
C ASP A 438 14.61 18.53 -2.41
N THR A 439 15.89 18.33 -2.13
CA THR A 439 17.01 19.02 -2.76
C THR A 439 17.78 18.17 -3.76
N ALA A 440 17.33 16.95 -4.05
CA ALA A 440 17.99 16.06 -4.97
C ALA A 440 17.89 16.59 -6.43
N VAL A 441 19.03 16.70 -7.11
CA VAL A 441 19.10 17.09 -8.52
C VAL A 441 19.72 16.02 -9.41
N GLY A 442 20.32 15.00 -8.78
CA GLY A 442 20.93 13.87 -9.49
C GLY A 442 21.37 12.77 -8.53
N VAL A 443 21.77 11.65 -9.06
CA VAL A 443 22.26 10.51 -8.28
C VAL A 443 23.45 9.86 -8.98
N LYS A 444 24.43 9.42 -8.18
CA LYS A 444 25.46 8.48 -8.62
C LYS A 444 25.19 7.12 -7.97
N VAL A 445 25.14 6.09 -8.78
CA VAL A 445 25.04 4.71 -8.34
C VAL A 445 26.35 4.01 -8.71
N ASN A 446 27.04 3.48 -7.71
CA ASN A 446 28.36 2.87 -7.84
C ASN A 446 29.41 3.78 -8.53
N GLY A 447 29.33 5.11 -8.26
CA GLY A 447 30.20 6.12 -8.82
C GLY A 447 29.79 6.66 -10.19
N GLU A 448 28.82 6.06 -10.88
CA GLU A 448 28.31 6.52 -12.17
C GLU A 448 27.06 7.39 -12.03
N LEU A 449 26.99 8.47 -12.80
CA LEU A 449 25.81 9.32 -12.83
C LEU A 449 24.65 8.56 -13.50
N LYS A 450 23.52 8.44 -12.79
CA LYS A 450 22.32 7.73 -13.26
C LYS A 450 21.08 8.63 -13.11
N PRO A 451 20.00 8.36 -13.86
CA PRO A 451 18.70 9.03 -13.66
C PRO A 451 18.11 8.75 -12.27
N MET A 452 17.34 9.71 -11.69
CA MET A 452 16.66 9.53 -10.41
C MET A 452 15.64 8.38 -10.40
N ARG A 453 15.14 7.95 -11.57
CA ARG A 453 14.28 6.77 -11.79
C ARG A 453 15.03 5.44 -11.87
N THR A 454 16.33 5.42 -11.59
CA THR A 454 17.10 4.16 -11.61
C THR A 454 16.65 3.28 -10.46
N GLN A 455 16.24 2.05 -10.78
CA GLN A 455 15.90 1.03 -9.81
C GLN A 455 17.18 0.51 -9.14
N LEU A 456 17.21 0.50 -7.82
CA LEU A 456 18.35 0.10 -7.01
C LEU A 456 18.36 -1.40 -6.75
N GLN A 457 19.59 -1.95 -6.64
CA GLN A 457 19.87 -3.35 -6.38
C GLN A 457 20.62 -3.53 -5.06
N ASN A 458 20.61 -4.76 -4.53
CA ASN A 458 21.38 -5.07 -3.33
C ASN A 458 22.88 -4.79 -3.54
N GLY A 459 23.45 -4.05 -2.60
CA GLY A 459 24.88 -3.72 -2.61
C GLY A 459 25.23 -2.42 -3.31
N ASP A 460 24.29 -1.76 -3.99
CA ASP A 460 24.55 -0.47 -4.63
C ASP A 460 25.00 0.58 -3.61
N VAL A 461 26.02 1.36 -3.98
CA VAL A 461 26.47 2.56 -3.26
C VAL A 461 25.86 3.78 -3.95
N VAL A 462 24.99 4.50 -3.22
CA VAL A 462 24.16 5.57 -3.78
C VAL A 462 24.53 6.92 -3.17
N GLU A 463 24.94 7.86 -3.99
CA GLU A 463 25.27 9.23 -3.64
C GLU A 463 24.26 10.20 -4.27
N ILE A 464 23.54 10.95 -3.45
CA ILE A 464 22.58 11.96 -3.93
C ILE A 464 23.30 13.28 -4.16
N ILE A 465 23.18 13.83 -5.35
CA ILE A 465 23.67 15.16 -5.70
C ILE A 465 22.59 16.15 -5.32
N ARG A 466 22.93 17.10 -4.44
CA ARG A 466 21.99 18.09 -3.90
C ARG A 466 22.13 19.42 -4.61
N GLY A 467 21.01 20.05 -4.95
CA GLY A 467 20.92 21.42 -5.43
C GLY A 467 20.63 22.42 -4.32
N THR A 468 20.64 23.68 -4.65
CA THR A 468 20.31 24.80 -3.73
C THR A 468 18.81 25.10 -3.70
N LYS A 469 18.08 24.73 -4.73
CA LYS A 469 16.63 24.98 -4.86
C LYS A 469 15.83 23.72 -4.53
N ARG A 470 14.68 23.93 -3.90
CA ARG A 470 13.68 22.89 -3.60
C ARG A 470 12.61 22.90 -4.71
N GLU A 471 12.98 22.56 -5.92
CA GLU A 471 12.02 22.41 -7.03
C GLU A 471 11.78 20.91 -7.27
N ILE A 472 10.62 20.42 -6.86
CA ILE A 472 10.21 19.02 -7.05
C ILE A 472 9.34 18.94 -8.30
N PRO A 473 9.77 18.24 -9.37
CA PRO A 473 8.93 17.99 -10.54
C PRO A 473 7.67 17.19 -10.15
N VAL A 474 6.53 17.57 -10.71
CA VAL A 474 5.25 16.88 -10.45
C VAL A 474 5.31 15.38 -10.79
N ASP A 475 6.09 15.03 -11.82
CA ASP A 475 6.27 13.65 -12.28
C ASP A 475 6.97 12.74 -11.25
N TRP A 476 7.67 13.31 -10.26
CA TRP A 476 8.36 12.53 -9.23
C TRP A 476 7.40 11.68 -8.39
N ARG A 477 6.14 12.06 -8.28
CA ARG A 477 5.11 11.28 -7.61
C ARG A 477 4.92 9.90 -8.25
N SER A 478 4.95 9.83 -9.58
CA SER A 478 4.79 8.58 -10.33
C SER A 478 6.05 7.71 -10.33
N LEU A 479 7.23 8.32 -10.06
CA LEU A 479 8.53 7.65 -10.08
C LEU A 479 8.90 6.98 -8.76
N THR A 480 8.13 7.20 -7.69
CA THR A 480 8.44 6.64 -6.37
C THR A 480 7.58 5.44 -6.02
N VAL A 481 8.18 4.49 -5.31
CA VAL A 481 7.53 3.25 -4.84
C VAL A 481 7.19 3.36 -3.35
N THR A 482 8.01 4.08 -2.56
CA THR A 482 7.83 4.16 -1.11
C THR A 482 6.75 5.17 -0.71
N GLY A 483 5.94 4.81 0.29
CA GLY A 483 4.93 5.68 0.88
C GLY A 483 5.53 6.97 1.45
N ARG A 484 6.72 6.87 2.06
CA ARG A 484 7.47 8.00 2.62
C ARG A 484 7.82 9.04 1.55
N ALA A 485 8.40 8.60 0.43
CA ALA A 485 8.75 9.50 -0.68
C ALA A 485 7.49 10.16 -1.28
N ARG A 486 6.46 9.36 -1.59
CA ARG A 486 5.19 9.88 -2.14
C ARG A 486 4.52 10.90 -1.23
N SER A 487 4.47 10.63 0.08
CA SER A 487 3.89 11.55 1.06
C SER A 487 4.70 12.85 1.18
N ALA A 488 6.02 12.77 1.19
CA ALA A 488 6.91 13.93 1.24
C ALA A 488 6.76 14.80 -0.02
N ILE A 489 6.77 14.18 -1.21
CA ILE A 489 6.58 14.85 -2.50
C ILE A 489 5.21 15.55 -2.56
N ARG A 490 4.13 14.84 -2.18
CA ARG A 490 2.78 15.41 -2.16
C ARG A 490 2.68 16.61 -1.23
N ARG A 491 3.24 16.51 -0.03
CA ARG A 491 3.25 17.61 0.93
C ARG A 491 4.01 18.82 0.37
N HIS A 492 5.16 18.61 -0.27
CA HIS A 492 5.95 19.66 -0.87
C HIS A 492 5.19 20.35 -2.01
N ILE A 493 4.61 19.57 -2.95
CA ILE A 493 3.81 20.10 -4.07
C ILE A 493 2.66 20.94 -3.52
N ARG A 494 1.89 20.43 -2.55
CA ARG A 494 0.78 21.14 -1.94
C ARG A 494 1.21 22.44 -1.26
N THR A 495 2.37 22.44 -0.57
CA THR A 495 2.89 23.63 0.08
C THR A 495 3.33 24.66 -0.98
N SER A 496 4.03 24.21 -2.03
CA SER A 496 4.46 25.06 -3.14
C SER A 496 3.27 25.66 -3.89
N GLU A 497 2.26 24.85 -4.25
CA GLU A 497 1.02 25.31 -4.86
C GLU A 497 0.31 26.35 -3.97
N ARG A 498 0.24 26.09 -2.66
CA ARG A 498 -0.36 27.02 -1.70
C ARG A 498 0.36 28.37 -1.71
N GLU A 499 1.69 28.37 -1.65
CA GLU A 499 2.50 29.59 -1.70
C GLU A 499 2.32 30.35 -3.04
N GLU A 500 2.21 29.62 -4.16
CA GLU A 500 1.95 30.23 -5.47
C GLU A 500 0.56 30.85 -5.52
N PHE A 501 -0.48 30.16 -5.03
CA PHE A 501 -1.81 30.73 -4.96
C PHE A 501 -1.89 31.93 -4.01
N GLN A 502 -1.18 31.91 -2.88
CA GLN A 502 -1.09 33.04 -1.97
C GLN A 502 -0.45 34.26 -2.66
N LYS A 503 0.66 34.07 -3.38
CA LYS A 503 1.33 35.13 -4.15
C LYS A 503 0.42 35.68 -5.25
N LEU A 504 -0.24 34.78 -5.99
CA LEU A 504 -1.18 35.17 -7.07
C LEU A 504 -2.36 35.93 -6.50
N GLY A 505 -2.98 35.45 -5.42
CA GLY A 505 -4.12 36.09 -4.80
C GLY A 505 -3.78 37.44 -4.21
N LYS A 506 -2.61 37.56 -3.55
CA LYS A 506 -2.10 38.83 -3.05
C LYS A 506 -1.90 39.85 -4.19
N ALA A 507 -1.19 39.42 -5.25
CA ALA A 507 -0.97 40.29 -6.43
C ALA A 507 -2.29 40.71 -7.10
N THR A 508 -3.26 39.79 -7.19
CA THR A 508 -4.60 40.05 -7.75
C THR A 508 -5.37 41.05 -6.90
N LEU A 509 -5.31 40.95 -5.58
CA LEU A 509 -5.96 41.89 -4.66
C LEU A 509 -5.27 43.26 -4.71
N GLU A 510 -3.93 43.31 -4.69
CA GLU A 510 -3.15 44.56 -4.86
C GLU A 510 -3.52 45.30 -6.15
N GLN A 511 -3.57 44.58 -7.27
CA GLN A 511 -3.97 45.16 -8.56
C GLN A 511 -5.42 45.65 -8.54
N THR A 512 -6.31 44.94 -7.87
CA THR A 512 -7.72 45.30 -7.75
C THR A 512 -7.90 46.54 -6.90
N LEU A 513 -7.20 46.67 -5.77
CA LEU A 513 -7.21 47.81 -4.90
C LEU A 513 -6.56 49.04 -5.57
N ALA A 514 -5.46 48.85 -6.31
CA ALA A 514 -4.78 49.91 -7.04
C ALA A 514 -5.70 50.59 -8.11
N ARG A 515 -6.61 49.82 -8.72
CA ARG A 515 -7.66 50.39 -9.64
C ARG A 515 -8.64 51.33 -8.91
N GLY A 516 -8.79 51.14 -7.59
CA GLY A 516 -9.57 51.98 -6.71
C GLY A 516 -8.73 53.05 -5.98
N GLU A 517 -7.47 53.32 -6.42
CA GLU A 517 -6.53 54.23 -5.80
C GLU A 517 -6.23 53.91 -4.31
N LYS A 518 -6.21 52.63 -3.97
CA LYS A 518 -5.91 52.11 -2.63
C LYS A 518 -4.69 51.18 -2.64
N LEU A 519 -3.86 51.24 -1.58
CA LEU A 519 -2.71 50.36 -1.42
C LEU A 519 -3.03 49.31 -0.38
N LEU A 520 -2.72 48.05 -0.68
CA LEU A 520 -2.93 46.93 0.27
C LEU A 520 -2.18 47.11 1.60
N ALA A 521 -0.99 47.75 1.55
CA ALA A 521 -0.19 48.03 2.74
C ALA A 521 -0.84 49.00 3.74
N GLU A 522 -1.83 49.78 3.31
CA GLU A 522 -2.57 50.75 4.13
C GLU A 522 -3.90 50.23 4.63
N VAL A 523 -4.21 48.92 4.36
CA VAL A 523 -5.53 48.33 4.62
C VAL A 523 -5.42 47.25 5.65
N THR A 524 -6.28 47.30 6.67
CA THR A 524 -6.42 46.20 7.64
C THR A 524 -7.44 45.20 7.10
N LEU A 525 -7.02 43.92 6.93
CA LEU A 525 -7.86 42.84 6.39
C LEU A 525 -8.81 42.22 7.41
N THR A 526 -8.60 42.44 8.70
CA THR A 526 -9.39 41.82 9.80
C THR A 526 -10.91 41.89 9.60
N PRO A 527 -11.53 43.05 9.17
CA PRO A 527 -12.99 43.10 8.97
C PRO A 527 -13.50 42.17 7.87
N VAL A 528 -12.64 41.91 6.85
CA VAL A 528 -12.96 41.03 5.74
C VAL A 528 -12.85 39.57 6.17
N LEU A 529 -11.82 39.24 6.94
CA LEU A 529 -11.63 37.89 7.49
C LEU A 529 -12.85 37.44 8.29
N GLU A 530 -13.35 38.33 9.18
CA GLU A 530 -14.56 38.06 9.98
C GLU A 530 -15.81 37.93 9.11
N THR A 531 -15.98 38.83 8.10
CA THR A 531 -17.17 38.83 7.24
C THR A 531 -17.25 37.63 6.31
N LEU A 532 -16.10 37.15 5.84
CA LEU A 532 -15.99 36.02 4.89
C LEU A 532 -15.66 34.69 5.58
N ALA A 533 -15.56 34.67 6.92
CA ALA A 533 -15.22 33.50 7.73
C ALA A 533 -13.90 32.83 7.29
N VAL A 534 -12.87 33.62 7.03
CA VAL A 534 -11.53 33.16 6.64
C VAL A 534 -10.59 33.30 7.84
N ALA A 535 -9.74 32.30 8.08
CA ALA A 535 -8.96 32.21 9.31
C ALA A 535 -7.73 33.15 9.36
N SER A 536 -7.12 33.45 8.21
CA SER A 536 -5.90 34.27 8.13
C SER A 536 -5.79 35.05 6.81
N ASP A 537 -4.89 36.03 6.76
CA ASP A 537 -4.57 36.79 5.52
C ASP A 537 -4.05 35.86 4.44
N GLU A 538 -3.24 34.87 4.80
CA GLU A 538 -2.68 33.85 3.91
C GLU A 538 -3.80 32.99 3.29
N ASP A 539 -4.79 32.59 4.08
CA ASP A 539 -5.94 31.81 3.60
C ASP A 539 -6.83 32.64 2.69
N LEU A 540 -6.97 33.97 2.96
CA LEU A 540 -7.67 34.88 2.10
C LEU A 540 -6.97 35.00 0.73
N PHE A 541 -5.65 35.17 0.73
CA PHE A 541 -4.90 35.23 -0.52
C PHE A 541 -4.96 33.91 -1.28
N GLU A 542 -4.87 32.79 -0.59
CA GLU A 542 -5.03 31.46 -1.20
C GLU A 542 -6.42 31.31 -1.84
N ALA A 543 -7.49 31.69 -1.16
CA ALA A 543 -8.86 31.61 -1.68
C ALA A 543 -9.07 32.51 -2.90
N ILE A 544 -8.44 33.71 -2.92
CA ILE A 544 -8.46 34.58 -4.09
C ILE A 544 -7.65 33.98 -5.25
N GLY A 545 -6.46 33.46 -4.97
CA GLY A 545 -5.59 32.82 -5.97
C GLY A 545 -6.20 31.58 -6.61
N ARG A 546 -6.94 30.79 -5.84
CA ARG A 546 -7.72 29.63 -6.31
C ARG A 546 -9.02 30.03 -7.04
N GLY A 547 -9.38 31.31 -7.07
CA GLY A 547 -10.64 31.75 -7.65
C GLY A 547 -11.89 31.46 -6.80
N GLN A 548 -11.74 30.95 -5.58
CA GLN A 548 -12.85 30.70 -4.65
C GLN A 548 -13.48 31.99 -4.13
N LEU A 549 -12.68 33.05 -4.00
CA LEU A 549 -13.11 34.37 -3.65
C LEU A 549 -12.70 35.40 -4.73
N SER A 550 -13.63 36.21 -5.18
CA SER A 550 -13.32 37.27 -6.10
C SER A 550 -12.60 38.44 -5.39
N ALA A 551 -11.44 38.86 -5.90
CA ALA A 551 -10.72 40.02 -5.40
C ALA A 551 -11.58 41.31 -5.42
N GLY A 552 -12.49 41.43 -6.42
CA GLY A 552 -13.47 42.51 -6.48
C GLY A 552 -14.43 42.49 -5.30
N LYS A 553 -14.96 41.32 -4.91
CA LYS A 553 -15.85 41.18 -3.76
C LYS A 553 -15.14 41.53 -2.44
N VAL A 554 -13.89 41.14 -2.31
CA VAL A 554 -13.03 41.47 -1.14
C VAL A 554 -12.81 43.00 -1.10
N ALA A 555 -12.48 43.63 -2.22
CA ALA A 555 -12.28 45.07 -2.32
C ALA A 555 -13.57 45.88 -2.06
N GLU A 556 -14.74 45.39 -2.51
CA GLU A 556 -16.04 45.97 -2.20
C GLU A 556 -16.43 45.85 -0.72
N THR A 557 -16.03 44.76 -0.07
CA THR A 557 -16.24 44.56 1.37
C THR A 557 -15.36 45.48 2.20
N LEU A 558 -14.10 45.71 1.77
CA LEU A 558 -13.18 46.66 2.40
C LEU A 558 -13.61 48.12 2.18
N PHE A 559 -14.09 48.41 1.00
CA PHE A 559 -14.47 49.78 0.60
C PHE A 559 -15.82 49.77 -0.09
N PRO A 560 -16.95 49.86 0.67
CA PRO A 560 -18.30 49.89 0.09
C PRO A 560 -18.56 51.00 -0.94
N ALA A 561 -17.78 52.09 -0.89
CA ALA A 561 -17.82 53.18 -1.85
C ALA A 561 -17.31 52.82 -3.26
N LEU A 562 -16.59 51.69 -3.40
CA LEU A 562 -16.11 51.19 -4.70
C LEU A 562 -17.15 50.31 -5.41
N LYS A 563 -18.29 50.03 -4.77
CA LYS A 563 -19.37 49.21 -5.32
C LYS A 563 -19.87 49.79 -6.63
N GLY A 564 -19.69 49.08 -7.72
CA GLY A 564 -20.10 49.46 -9.08
C GLY A 564 -19.12 50.32 -9.88
N ARG A 565 -17.95 50.72 -9.33
CA ARG A 565 -16.90 51.45 -10.07
C ARG A 565 -15.86 50.59 -10.74
N MET A 566 -15.73 49.33 -10.33
CA MET A 566 -14.74 48.39 -10.87
C MET A 566 -15.26 47.68 -12.13
N LYS A 567 -15.09 48.29 -13.30
CA LYS A 567 -15.23 47.56 -14.56
C LYS A 567 -13.98 46.74 -14.84
N ALA A 568 -14.16 45.48 -15.16
CA ALA A 568 -13.08 44.58 -15.58
C ALA A 568 -12.33 45.15 -16.79
N GLY A 569 -10.99 45.23 -16.70
CA GLY A 569 -10.17 45.60 -17.85
C GLY A 569 -9.99 44.45 -18.83
N PRO A 570 -9.60 44.69 -20.11
CA PRO A 570 -9.47 43.63 -21.09
C PRO A 570 -8.25 42.75 -20.78
N GLY A 571 -8.48 41.65 -20.11
CA GLY A 571 -7.50 40.58 -19.96
C GLY A 571 -7.59 39.60 -21.12
N ARG A 572 -6.46 39.02 -21.53
CA ARG A 572 -6.41 37.92 -22.50
C ARG A 572 -7.37 36.80 -22.06
N ARG A 573 -8.33 36.50 -22.93
CA ARG A 573 -9.44 35.60 -22.66
C ARG A 573 -8.92 34.15 -22.63
N ARG A 574 -8.83 33.54 -21.44
CA ARG A 574 -9.10 32.13 -21.25
C ARG A 574 -10.61 31.96 -21.18
N ILE A 575 -11.16 30.94 -21.80
CA ILE A 575 -12.59 30.61 -21.76
C ILE A 575 -12.87 30.15 -20.34
N ASP A 576 -13.41 30.99 -19.47
CA ASP A 576 -13.93 30.63 -18.14
C ASP A 576 -15.37 30.09 -18.27
N ASP A 577 -15.80 29.26 -17.31
CA ASP A 577 -17.13 28.61 -17.28
C ASP A 577 -18.32 29.58 -17.47
N GLU A 578 -18.19 30.86 -17.13
CA GLU A 578 -19.19 31.91 -17.41
C GLU A 578 -19.30 32.23 -18.91
N GLN A 579 -18.24 32.00 -19.68
CA GLN A 579 -18.22 32.20 -21.13
C GLN A 579 -18.73 30.99 -21.90
N ALA A 580 -18.65 29.75 -21.32
CA ALA A 580 -19.24 28.56 -21.92
C ALA A 580 -20.73 28.73 -22.23
N ARG A 581 -21.46 29.52 -21.44
CA ARG A 581 -22.87 29.88 -21.69
C ARG A 581 -23.09 30.74 -22.92
N LEU A 582 -22.07 31.49 -23.37
CA LEU A 582 -22.14 32.29 -24.62
C LEU A 582 -21.96 31.41 -25.86
N PHE A 583 -21.38 30.20 -25.69
CA PHE A 583 -21.01 29.33 -26.80
C PHE A 583 -22.01 28.19 -27.05
N VAL A 584 -22.85 27.83 -26.04
CA VAL A 584 -23.76 26.71 -26.14
C VAL A 584 -25.20 27.16 -25.82
N ARG A 585 -26.17 26.72 -26.60
CA ARG A 585 -27.62 26.92 -26.37
C ARG A 585 -28.34 25.56 -26.36
N GLY A 586 -29.36 25.42 -25.52
CA GLY A 586 -30.20 24.22 -25.48
C GLY A 586 -31.48 24.44 -24.69
N GLY A 587 -32.49 23.59 -24.94
CA GLY A 587 -33.75 23.60 -24.19
C GLY A 587 -33.52 23.01 -22.80
N GLY A 588 -33.72 23.81 -21.73
CA GLY A 588 -33.53 23.35 -20.34
C GLY A 588 -32.33 23.93 -19.61
N LEU A 589 -31.54 24.78 -20.24
CA LEU A 589 -30.48 25.51 -19.57
C LEU A 589 -31.06 26.50 -18.56
N THR A 590 -31.09 26.11 -17.27
CA THR A 590 -31.52 26.97 -16.17
C THR A 590 -30.41 27.97 -15.80
N PRO A 591 -30.73 29.26 -15.51
CA PRO A 591 -29.75 30.21 -15.01
C PRO A 591 -29.18 29.71 -13.69
N GLY A 592 -27.84 29.54 -13.61
CA GLY A 592 -27.16 29.07 -12.40
C GLY A 592 -26.43 27.75 -12.55
N VAL A 593 -26.67 26.98 -13.61
CA VAL A 593 -25.93 25.71 -13.85
C VAL A 593 -24.57 26.02 -14.48
N SER A 594 -23.48 25.50 -13.92
CA SER A 594 -22.14 25.57 -14.53
C SER A 594 -22.07 24.64 -15.74
N ILE A 595 -21.40 25.11 -16.81
CA ILE A 595 -21.21 24.33 -18.05
C ILE A 595 -19.74 24.00 -18.19
N HIS A 596 -19.42 22.72 -18.29
CA HIS A 596 -18.06 22.21 -18.47
C HIS A 596 -17.95 21.46 -19.80
N PHE A 597 -16.81 21.53 -20.46
CA PHE A 597 -16.54 20.72 -21.64
C PHE A 597 -15.85 19.42 -21.25
N GLY A 598 -16.34 18.28 -21.73
CA GLY A 598 -15.81 16.96 -21.41
C GLY A 598 -14.36 16.81 -21.87
N GLU A 599 -13.42 16.63 -20.93
CA GLU A 599 -11.99 16.40 -21.21
C GLU A 599 -11.75 15.12 -22.02
N CYS A 600 -12.68 14.17 -21.94
CA CYS A 600 -12.61 12.88 -22.65
C CYS A 600 -12.70 13.03 -24.18
N CYS A 601 -13.51 13.96 -24.70
CA CYS A 601 -13.75 14.14 -26.13
C CYS A 601 -13.41 15.53 -26.64
N SER A 602 -13.13 16.49 -25.75
CA SER A 602 -12.73 17.87 -26.07
C SER A 602 -13.55 18.48 -27.22
N PRO A 603 -14.87 18.74 -27.01
CA PRO A 603 -15.75 19.22 -28.06
C PRO A 603 -15.33 20.62 -28.55
N VAL A 604 -15.32 20.82 -29.87
CA VAL A 604 -14.97 22.11 -30.49
C VAL A 604 -16.15 22.64 -31.33
N PRO A 605 -16.22 23.96 -31.62
CA PRO A 605 -17.25 24.52 -32.49
C PRO A 605 -17.39 23.74 -33.80
N GLY A 606 -18.64 23.45 -34.20
CA GLY A 606 -18.94 22.65 -35.38
C GLY A 606 -19.09 21.15 -35.12
N ASP A 607 -18.76 20.64 -33.93
CA ASP A 607 -19.12 19.26 -33.52
C ASP A 607 -20.62 19.17 -33.21
N ARG A 608 -21.18 17.95 -33.35
CA ARG A 608 -22.45 17.62 -32.74
C ARG A 608 -22.25 17.38 -31.26
N ILE A 609 -22.95 18.13 -30.41
CA ILE A 609 -22.79 18.11 -28.96
C ILE A 609 -24.07 17.71 -28.23
N VAL A 610 -23.88 17.10 -27.05
CA VAL A 610 -24.94 16.76 -26.11
C VAL A 610 -24.45 17.08 -24.69
N GLY A 611 -25.35 17.48 -23.81
CA GLY A 611 -25.07 17.78 -22.42
C GLY A 611 -25.51 16.62 -21.51
N ILE A 612 -24.71 16.33 -20.51
CA ILE A 612 -25.06 15.42 -19.41
C ILE A 612 -25.12 16.24 -18.13
N LEU A 613 -26.26 16.22 -17.46
CA LEU A 613 -26.49 16.94 -16.21
C LEU A 613 -26.08 16.05 -15.03
N GLY A 614 -25.03 16.43 -14.31
CA GLY A 614 -24.59 15.75 -13.09
C GLY A 614 -25.08 16.46 -11.83
N GLU A 615 -25.37 15.73 -10.76
CA GLU A 615 -25.92 16.26 -9.50
C GLU A 615 -24.96 17.28 -8.83
N ASP A 616 -23.64 17.05 -8.89
CA ASP A 616 -22.64 17.90 -8.20
C ASP A 616 -21.76 18.73 -9.15
N VAL A 617 -21.73 18.40 -10.45
CA VAL A 617 -20.77 18.98 -11.42
C VAL A 617 -21.41 19.98 -12.38
N GLY A 618 -22.74 20.04 -12.42
CA GLY A 618 -23.46 20.86 -13.43
C GLY A 618 -23.60 20.13 -14.76
N LEU A 619 -23.63 20.90 -15.87
CA LEU A 619 -23.82 20.38 -17.22
C LEU A 619 -22.47 20.10 -17.90
N THR A 620 -22.16 18.86 -18.20
CA THR A 620 -20.96 18.49 -18.96
C THR A 620 -21.30 18.28 -20.44
N VAL A 621 -20.62 19.02 -21.32
CA VAL A 621 -20.82 18.96 -22.78
C VAL A 621 -19.89 17.91 -23.39
N HIS A 622 -20.46 16.95 -24.10
CA HIS A 622 -19.74 15.91 -24.84
C HIS A 622 -20.02 15.99 -26.35
N THR A 623 -19.13 15.46 -27.17
CA THR A 623 -19.46 15.14 -28.58
C THR A 623 -20.41 13.94 -28.61
N ILE A 624 -21.33 13.91 -29.60
CA ILE A 624 -22.36 12.85 -29.68
C ILE A 624 -21.78 11.44 -29.86
N ASP A 625 -20.54 11.34 -30.30
CA ASP A 625 -19.80 10.09 -30.51
C ASP A 625 -18.83 9.75 -29.34
N CYS A 626 -18.95 10.44 -28.22
CA CYS A 626 -18.13 10.15 -27.03
C CYS A 626 -18.50 8.81 -26.40
N GLN A 627 -17.52 7.93 -26.16
CA GLN A 627 -17.72 6.60 -25.59
C GLN A 627 -18.30 6.63 -24.18
N ARG A 628 -17.97 7.67 -23.39
CA ARG A 628 -18.51 7.84 -22.03
C ARG A 628 -20.02 8.10 -21.98
N LEU A 629 -20.64 8.44 -23.08
CA LEU A 629 -22.10 8.57 -23.15
C LEU A 629 -22.83 7.23 -22.93
N ALA A 630 -22.14 6.10 -23.17
CA ALA A 630 -22.67 4.78 -22.87
C ALA A 630 -22.95 4.56 -21.37
N ASP A 631 -22.20 5.25 -20.48
CA ASP A 631 -22.38 5.16 -19.04
C ASP A 631 -23.71 5.78 -18.56
N TYR A 632 -24.36 6.59 -19.40
CA TYR A 632 -25.61 7.29 -19.11
C TYR A 632 -26.77 6.83 -20.00
N ALA A 633 -26.62 5.70 -20.70
CA ALA A 633 -27.61 5.21 -21.67
C ALA A 633 -28.96 4.81 -21.03
N ASP A 634 -28.97 4.47 -19.74
CA ASP A 634 -30.15 3.98 -19.03
C ASP A 634 -30.93 5.10 -18.31
N ASP A 635 -30.48 6.37 -18.37
CA ASP A 635 -31.12 7.49 -17.70
C ASP A 635 -31.37 8.69 -18.66
N ASP A 636 -32.53 8.69 -19.29
CA ASP A 636 -32.94 9.75 -20.22
C ASP A 636 -33.09 11.13 -19.56
N SER A 637 -33.17 11.21 -18.22
CA SER A 637 -33.42 12.45 -17.49
C SER A 637 -32.20 13.37 -17.41
N VAL A 638 -31.00 12.83 -17.55
CA VAL A 638 -29.73 13.59 -17.48
C VAL A 638 -29.31 14.17 -18.83
N TRP A 639 -29.94 13.76 -19.94
CA TRP A 639 -29.57 14.17 -21.29
C TRP A 639 -30.17 15.54 -21.65
N GLN A 640 -29.33 16.43 -22.22
CA GLN A 640 -29.73 17.73 -22.70
C GLN A 640 -29.29 17.90 -24.15
N ASP A 641 -30.24 18.23 -25.03
CA ASP A 641 -29.94 18.57 -26.44
C ASP A 641 -29.30 19.96 -26.52
N LEU A 642 -28.08 20.03 -27.06
CA LEU A 642 -27.26 21.22 -27.11
C LEU A 642 -26.82 21.56 -28.53
N GLN A 643 -26.66 22.85 -28.80
CA GLN A 643 -26.14 23.37 -30.05
C GLN A 643 -25.16 24.54 -29.80
N TRP A 644 -24.17 24.68 -30.68
CA TRP A 644 -23.29 25.82 -30.67
C TRP A 644 -24.05 27.10 -31.03
N THR A 645 -23.66 28.22 -30.43
CA THR A 645 -24.17 29.54 -30.79
C THR A 645 -23.41 30.12 -31.99
N ALA A 646 -24.01 31.05 -32.73
CA ALA A 646 -23.30 31.73 -33.81
C ALA A 646 -22.04 32.49 -33.34
N HIS A 647 -21.92 32.84 -32.07
CA HIS A 647 -20.71 33.43 -31.48
C HIS A 647 -19.59 32.44 -31.32
N ALA A 648 -19.88 31.14 -31.09
CA ALA A 648 -18.89 30.08 -31.00
C ALA A 648 -18.30 29.76 -32.39
N GLU A 649 -19.09 29.95 -33.46
CA GLU A 649 -18.70 29.73 -34.86
C GLU A 649 -17.88 30.88 -35.46
N GLN A 650 -17.85 32.06 -34.83
CA GLN A 650 -17.19 33.26 -35.36
C GLN A 650 -16.04 33.74 -34.43
N GLY A 651 -14.94 32.96 -34.33
CA GLY A 651 -13.68 33.41 -33.70
C GLY A 651 -13.45 32.95 -32.25
N ALA A 652 -14.10 31.91 -31.82
CA ALA A 652 -13.71 31.19 -30.59
C ALA A 652 -12.62 30.19 -30.92
N VAL A 653 -11.55 30.17 -30.14
CA VAL A 653 -10.48 29.19 -30.26
C VAL A 653 -10.70 28.11 -29.19
N ALA A 654 -10.73 26.86 -29.60
CA ALA A 654 -10.95 25.70 -28.72
C ALA A 654 -9.77 24.73 -28.79
N ALA A 655 -9.62 23.90 -27.76
CA ALA A 655 -8.57 22.88 -27.72
C ALA A 655 -9.09 21.55 -28.24
N ALA A 656 -8.52 21.05 -29.33
CA ALA A 656 -8.75 19.68 -29.81
C ALA A 656 -7.65 18.72 -29.29
N ARG A 657 -8.04 17.62 -28.72
CA ARG A 657 -7.11 16.57 -28.27
C ARG A 657 -6.92 15.52 -29.36
N LEU A 658 -5.67 15.34 -29.78
CA LEU A 658 -5.27 14.38 -30.81
C LEU A 658 -4.42 13.29 -30.17
N HIS A 659 -4.69 12.05 -30.54
CA HIS A 659 -3.84 10.90 -30.25
C HIS A 659 -3.08 10.53 -31.52
N ALA A 660 -1.76 10.50 -31.46
CA ALA A 660 -0.93 10.17 -32.63
C ALA A 660 0.14 9.14 -32.26
N THR A 661 0.30 8.14 -33.11
CA THR A 661 1.43 7.19 -33.06
C THR A 661 2.46 7.59 -34.12
N MET A 662 3.71 7.75 -33.70
CA MET A 662 4.78 8.27 -34.53
C MET A 662 6.01 7.39 -34.46
N LYS A 663 6.84 7.40 -35.53
CA LYS A 663 8.14 6.71 -35.55
C LYS A 663 9.09 7.32 -34.52
N ASN A 664 9.78 6.48 -33.76
CA ASN A 664 10.77 6.92 -32.79
C ASN A 664 12.11 7.24 -33.46
N ALA A 665 12.17 8.35 -34.20
CA ALA A 665 13.34 8.82 -34.87
C ALA A 665 13.65 10.30 -34.53
N PRO A 666 14.93 10.71 -34.52
CA PRO A 666 15.32 12.10 -34.31
C PRO A 666 14.64 13.04 -35.28
N GLY A 667 14.08 14.14 -34.80
CA GLY A 667 13.44 15.19 -35.60
C GLY A 667 11.92 15.05 -35.80
N VAL A 668 11.33 13.88 -35.63
CA VAL A 668 9.90 13.61 -35.90
C VAL A 668 8.96 14.56 -35.14
N LEU A 669 9.23 14.84 -33.87
CA LEU A 669 8.44 15.81 -33.11
C LEU A 669 8.54 17.22 -33.67
N GLY A 670 9.72 17.60 -34.18
CA GLY A 670 9.92 18.90 -34.84
C GLY A 670 9.13 19.02 -36.14
N GLU A 671 9.11 17.96 -36.98
CA GLU A 671 8.33 17.88 -38.20
C GLU A 671 6.83 18.03 -37.90
N VAL A 672 6.32 17.30 -36.89
CA VAL A 672 4.91 17.34 -36.49
C VAL A 672 4.53 18.71 -35.95
N ALA A 673 5.37 19.33 -35.10
CA ALA A 673 5.13 20.66 -34.59
C ALA A 673 5.10 21.72 -35.71
N THR A 674 5.99 21.58 -36.70
CA THR A 674 6.01 22.46 -37.88
C THR A 674 4.73 22.34 -38.72
N LEU A 675 4.27 21.11 -38.99
CA LEU A 675 3.05 20.85 -39.76
C LEU A 675 1.80 21.39 -39.06
N ILE A 676 1.71 21.26 -37.73
CA ILE A 676 0.62 21.85 -36.94
C ILE A 676 0.62 23.38 -37.08
N GLY A 677 1.80 23.99 -36.96
CA GLY A 677 1.95 25.46 -37.12
C GLY A 677 1.64 25.95 -38.53
N GLU A 678 2.09 25.25 -39.58
CA GLU A 678 1.78 25.57 -40.99
C GLU A 678 0.29 25.43 -41.31
N ALA A 679 -0.40 24.48 -40.62
CA ALA A 679 -1.84 24.31 -40.70
C ALA A 679 -2.62 25.36 -39.87
N GLY A 680 -1.95 26.29 -39.19
CA GLY A 680 -2.57 27.36 -38.40
C GLY A 680 -2.89 26.96 -36.95
N GLY A 681 -2.57 25.76 -36.53
CA GLY A 681 -2.75 25.27 -35.15
C GLY A 681 -1.61 25.71 -34.23
N ASN A 682 -1.95 25.90 -32.94
CA ASN A 682 -0.96 26.13 -31.89
C ASN A 682 -0.98 24.96 -30.90
N ILE A 683 0.19 24.38 -30.55
CA ILE A 683 0.29 23.27 -29.58
C ILE A 683 0.17 23.89 -28.18
N LEU A 684 -0.87 23.48 -27.47
CA LEU A 684 -1.13 23.88 -26.08
C LEU A 684 -0.44 22.94 -25.08
N ASN A 685 -0.45 21.64 -25.40
CA ASN A 685 0.14 20.61 -24.57
C ASN A 685 0.59 19.42 -25.42
N LEU A 686 1.63 18.71 -24.97
CA LEU A 686 2.14 17.52 -25.63
C LEU A 686 2.62 16.53 -24.58
N VAL A 687 2.00 15.36 -24.54
CA VAL A 687 2.30 14.31 -23.55
C VAL A 687 2.63 13.02 -24.28
N MET A 688 3.79 12.45 -24.05
CA MET A 688 4.11 11.09 -24.49
C MET A 688 3.45 10.08 -23.54
N SER A 689 2.53 9.28 -24.05
CA SER A 689 1.78 8.29 -23.27
C SER A 689 2.47 6.92 -23.26
N HIS A 690 3.12 6.55 -24.37
CA HIS A 690 3.81 5.26 -24.49
C HIS A 690 5.03 5.40 -25.41
N ARG A 691 6.15 4.76 -25.05
CA ARG A 691 7.36 4.77 -25.89
C ARG A 691 7.89 3.35 -26.09
N GLN A 692 7.95 2.91 -27.33
CA GLN A 692 8.56 1.66 -27.79
C GLN A 692 9.85 1.94 -28.56
N GLN A 693 10.54 0.90 -28.98
CA GLN A 693 11.80 1.03 -29.69
C GLN A 693 11.62 1.73 -31.04
N ASP A 694 10.58 1.38 -31.79
CA ASP A 694 10.34 1.85 -33.16
C ASP A 694 9.26 2.95 -33.24
N PHE A 695 8.33 3.04 -32.27
CA PHE A 695 7.22 3.96 -32.24
C PHE A 695 6.99 4.56 -30.85
N PHE A 696 6.33 5.71 -30.80
CA PHE A 696 5.84 6.29 -29.57
C PHE A 696 4.46 6.93 -29.77
N ASP A 697 3.63 6.88 -28.73
CA ASP A 697 2.30 7.47 -28.70
C ASP A 697 2.35 8.82 -28.01
N VAL A 698 1.69 9.79 -28.61
CA VAL A 698 1.63 11.16 -28.11
C VAL A 698 0.20 11.65 -28.08
N ILE A 699 -0.14 12.32 -26.99
CA ILE A 699 -1.35 13.11 -26.86
C ILE A 699 -0.96 14.57 -27.11
N ILE A 700 -1.61 15.21 -28.10
CA ILE A 700 -1.34 16.59 -28.48
C ILE A 700 -2.64 17.37 -28.31
N ASP A 701 -2.63 18.37 -27.43
CA ASP A 701 -3.72 19.35 -27.36
C ASP A 701 -3.40 20.53 -28.29
N VAL A 702 -4.19 20.70 -29.34
CA VAL A 702 -3.97 21.69 -30.38
C VAL A 702 -5.10 22.72 -30.35
N GLU A 703 -4.74 23.98 -30.40
CA GLU A 703 -5.67 25.10 -30.54
C GLU A 703 -6.23 25.13 -31.97
N VAL A 704 -7.57 25.08 -32.09
CA VAL A 704 -8.28 25.06 -33.36
C VAL A 704 -9.47 26.01 -33.35
N GLU A 705 -9.82 26.51 -34.54
CA GLU A 705 -10.97 27.40 -34.67
C GLU A 705 -12.30 26.63 -34.69
N ASP A 706 -12.34 25.47 -35.36
CA ASP A 706 -13.51 24.63 -35.47
C ASP A 706 -13.14 23.15 -35.78
N ALA A 707 -14.14 22.28 -35.90
CA ALA A 707 -13.99 20.88 -36.25
C ALA A 707 -13.37 20.65 -37.65
N LYS A 708 -13.54 21.61 -38.61
CA LYS A 708 -12.92 21.53 -39.95
C LYS A 708 -11.43 21.82 -39.86
N HIS A 709 -11.05 22.80 -39.05
CA HIS A 709 -9.66 23.15 -38.78
C HIS A 709 -8.92 21.97 -38.14
N ALA A 710 -9.53 21.33 -37.11
CA ALA A 710 -8.99 20.12 -36.51
C ALA A 710 -8.80 18.98 -37.53
N THR A 711 -9.77 18.81 -38.45
CA THR A 711 -9.70 17.80 -39.52
C THR A 711 -8.56 18.11 -40.50
N THR A 712 -8.34 19.39 -40.83
CA THR A 712 -7.27 19.83 -41.72
C THR A 712 -5.88 19.51 -41.10
N ILE A 713 -5.69 19.81 -39.82
CA ILE A 713 -4.46 19.46 -39.09
C ILE A 713 -4.23 17.96 -39.06
N MET A 714 -5.25 17.15 -38.77
CA MET A 714 -5.14 15.72 -38.79
C MET A 714 -4.79 15.16 -40.19
N ALA A 715 -5.36 15.76 -41.26
CA ALA A 715 -5.02 15.36 -42.63
C ALA A 715 -3.56 15.67 -42.97
N ALA A 716 -3.04 16.84 -42.56
CA ALA A 716 -1.64 17.21 -42.75
C ALA A 716 -0.71 16.24 -41.97
N LEU A 717 -1.05 15.85 -40.75
CA LEU A 717 -0.29 14.90 -39.95
C LEU A 717 -0.31 13.49 -40.57
N ARG A 718 -1.43 13.01 -41.09
CA ARG A 718 -1.54 11.72 -41.79
C ARG A 718 -0.74 11.65 -43.07
N ALA A 719 -0.51 12.78 -43.74
CA ALA A 719 0.30 12.83 -44.92
C ALA A 719 1.83 12.70 -44.66
N ASN A 720 2.25 12.84 -43.40
CA ASN A 720 3.66 12.70 -43.02
C ASN A 720 4.04 11.23 -42.85
N PRO A 721 5.07 10.73 -43.52
CA PRO A 721 5.49 9.31 -43.43
C PRO A 721 6.05 8.90 -42.07
N SER A 722 6.32 9.84 -41.17
CA SER A 722 6.76 9.61 -39.79
C SER A 722 5.58 9.42 -38.83
N VAL A 723 4.34 9.70 -39.24
CA VAL A 723 3.12 9.52 -38.48
C VAL A 723 2.41 8.27 -38.96
N ASP A 724 2.23 7.29 -38.10
CA ASP A 724 1.54 6.03 -38.39
C ASP A 724 0.02 6.20 -38.27
N THR A 725 -0.44 6.72 -37.13
CA THR A 725 -1.85 7.01 -36.91
C THR A 725 -2.03 8.39 -36.28
N VAL A 726 -3.14 9.05 -36.59
CA VAL A 726 -3.62 10.22 -35.84
C VAL A 726 -5.13 10.21 -35.81
N GLU A 727 -5.67 10.31 -34.59
CA GLU A 727 -7.10 10.30 -34.33
C GLU A 727 -7.44 11.39 -33.31
N ARG A 728 -8.66 11.88 -33.36
CA ARG A 728 -9.17 12.77 -32.32
C ARG A 728 -9.65 11.95 -31.14
N ALA A 729 -9.44 12.44 -29.91
CA ALA A 729 -9.97 11.81 -28.70
C ALA A 729 -11.49 11.69 -28.76
N ARG A 730 -12.02 10.50 -28.47
CA ARG A 730 -13.47 10.21 -28.47
C ARG A 730 -13.98 9.71 -27.11
N GLY A 731 -13.21 9.85 -26.03
CA GLY A 731 -13.53 9.46 -24.67
C GLY A 731 -12.76 8.25 -24.18
#